data_7a208cf23a3567ba53161e7e0738e8de
#
_entry.id   7a208cf23a3567ba53161e7e0738e8de
#
_cell.length_a   1.000
_cell.length_b   1.000
_cell.length_c   1.000
_cell.angle_alpha   90.00
_cell.angle_beta   90.00
_cell.angle_gamma   90.00
#
_symmetry.space_group_name_H-M   'P 1'
#
loop_
_entity.id
_entity.type
_entity.pdbx_description
1 polymer ?
#
loop_
_entity_poly.entity_id
_entity_poly.type
_entity_poly.pdbx_seq_one_letter_code
_entity_poly.pdbx_strand_id
1 'polypeptide(L)'
;MSFFDEYNAHKAERAKLGIPPLALNKEQTQQVCEALKSAPTPELVELLATRVNPGVDDGAKVKAEFLNEIINHNLNCPLIDKSTAIKMLEPMLGGYSVIVLIACLHSNDENIQSQAANVLKNTIFVHDYFNDVAKLAKEGNKHAKSVLESWADASWFKSRPDIPEKIEAVVFKVPGETNTDDLSPAGDAFTRSDIPLHANAMLIKRQPGSIEKIAELKKTGREVVYVGDVVGTGSSRKSATNSIQWHIGRDIPGIPNKKTGGVILGSIIAPIFFNTNEDSGALPILVNVDGLEMGDEITIYPLKGEIHKNGSCIKTFELTPNTLKDEIKAGGRIPLIIARSLCNKARAELGMGAEDIFIKPAQPQSDESAGYTLAQKMVGRACGLEGVRAGMYVEPITATVGSQDTTGPMTRDEIKELASLGFSADFVLQSFCHTAAYPKPSDALTHKTLPDFMISRGGVSLRPGDGVIHSWLNRMVLPDTVGTGGDSHTRFPIGISFPAGSGLVAFAAVLGSMPLNMPESVLVRFSGKMQPGITLRDLVNAIPYYAIKKGLLTVEKKNKINVFAGKILEIEGLPDLKVEQAFELSDASAERSAAACTVALNTEPVIEYLKSNIALIDAMVEAGYESKQTLLRRKEKMQKFLEKPELLKADKNAKYHTILEINLDEIKEPILACPNDPDDVATLSEILADPKRPKNIDEVFVGSCMTNIGHYRALGAVLQGEGQVPARLWIAPPTKMDEAELKSEGVYSQFGAAGARIEIPGCSLCMGNQARVRDNAVVFSTSTRNFDNRMGMGAQVYLGSAELAAVCAMLGRLPSVDEYMKIVPAKLAGKESQIYKYLNFNLIQNYKLA
;
A
#
# COMPACT_ATOMS: atom_id res chain seq x y z
N MET A 1 18.60 36.67 4.09
CA MET A 1 17.50 36.99 3.14
C MET A 1 16.22 37.09 3.96
N SER A 2 15.29 37.95 3.55
CA SER A 2 13.98 37.96 4.20
C SER A 2 13.19 36.67 3.82
N PHE A 3 12.19 36.31 4.61
CA PHE A 3 11.28 35.19 4.27
C PHE A 3 10.73 35.31 2.83
N PHE A 4 10.35 36.54 2.45
CA PHE A 4 9.80 36.77 1.10
C PHE A 4 10.84 36.55 -0.01
N ASP A 5 12.11 36.92 0.21
CA ASP A 5 13.14 36.71 -0.79
C ASP A 5 13.36 35.20 -1.03
N GLU A 6 13.42 34.43 0.05
CA GLU A 6 13.57 32.96 -0.01
C GLU A 6 12.36 32.29 -0.64
N TYR A 7 11.14 32.67 -0.22
CA TYR A 7 9.90 32.11 -0.76
C TYR A 7 9.73 32.44 -2.25
N ASN A 8 10.01 33.69 -2.66
CA ASN A 8 9.92 34.11 -4.06
C ASN A 8 10.98 33.43 -4.94
N ALA A 9 12.20 33.23 -4.42
CA ALA A 9 13.23 32.46 -5.12
C ALA A 9 12.78 30.99 -5.32
N HIS A 10 12.26 30.37 -4.29
CA HIS A 10 11.69 29.02 -4.38
C HIS A 10 10.51 28.94 -5.36
N LYS A 11 9.57 29.90 -5.30
CA LYS A 11 8.45 30.00 -6.25
C LYS A 11 8.93 30.13 -7.70
N ALA A 12 9.96 30.94 -7.94
CA ALA A 12 10.51 31.13 -9.27
C ALA A 12 11.24 29.86 -9.78
N GLU A 13 11.93 29.15 -8.91
CA GLU A 13 12.57 27.87 -9.25
C GLU A 13 11.51 26.81 -9.64
N ARG A 14 10.46 26.67 -8.83
CA ARG A 14 9.37 25.73 -9.09
C ARG A 14 8.59 26.07 -10.37
N ALA A 15 8.40 27.36 -10.64
CA ALA A 15 7.74 27.82 -11.86
C ALA A 15 8.48 27.38 -13.14
N LYS A 16 9.81 27.26 -13.11
CA LYS A 16 10.59 26.70 -14.25
C LYS A 16 10.22 25.25 -14.56
N LEU A 17 9.72 24.51 -13.56
CA LEU A 17 9.27 23.13 -13.70
C LEU A 17 7.75 23.05 -13.98
N GLY A 18 7.06 24.18 -14.11
CA GLY A 18 5.62 24.26 -14.31
C GLY A 18 4.78 23.85 -13.10
N ILE A 19 5.35 23.90 -11.89
CA ILE A 19 4.71 23.44 -10.66
C ILE A 19 4.65 24.53 -9.58
N PRO A 20 3.66 24.48 -8.67
CA PRO A 20 3.53 25.47 -7.59
C PRO A 20 4.64 25.33 -6.55
N PRO A 21 4.90 26.37 -5.73
CA PRO A 21 5.79 26.27 -4.57
C PRO A 21 5.29 25.19 -3.59
N LEU A 22 6.17 24.67 -2.76
CA LEU A 22 5.77 23.79 -1.65
C LEU A 22 4.84 24.52 -0.68
N ALA A 23 4.04 23.78 0.06
CA ALA A 23 3.30 24.31 1.19
C ALA A 23 4.28 24.89 2.24
N LEU A 24 3.82 25.87 2.99
CA LEU A 24 4.61 26.46 4.06
C LEU A 24 4.87 25.43 5.16
N ASN A 25 6.11 25.29 5.56
CA ASN A 25 6.47 24.49 6.72
C ASN A 25 6.18 25.24 8.03
N LYS A 26 6.47 24.61 9.17
CA LYS A 26 6.26 25.18 10.50
C LYS A 26 6.92 26.56 10.64
N GLU A 27 8.21 26.63 10.35
CA GLU A 27 9.04 27.84 10.52
C GLU A 27 8.56 28.98 9.60
N GLN A 28 8.26 28.67 8.36
CA GLN A 28 7.72 29.62 7.39
C GLN A 28 6.33 30.13 7.82
N THR A 29 5.47 29.24 8.32
CA THR A 29 4.17 29.62 8.85
C THR A 29 4.30 30.54 10.06
N GLN A 30 5.24 30.26 10.96
CA GLN A 30 5.56 31.15 12.09
C GLN A 30 6.00 32.53 11.62
N GLN A 31 6.89 32.60 10.62
CA GLN A 31 7.35 33.88 10.04
C GLN A 31 6.21 34.67 9.44
N VAL A 32 5.28 34.02 8.71
CA VAL A 32 4.09 34.64 8.17
C VAL A 32 3.20 35.20 9.29
N CYS A 33 2.96 34.42 10.35
CA CYS A 33 2.14 34.86 11.49
C CYS A 33 2.77 36.08 12.23
N GLU A 34 4.08 36.07 12.46
CA GLU A 34 4.77 37.18 13.09
C GLU A 34 4.76 38.44 12.19
N ALA A 35 4.93 38.28 10.87
CA ALA A 35 4.83 39.39 9.95
C ALA A 35 3.40 39.98 9.92
N LEU A 36 2.35 39.15 10.02
CA LEU A 36 0.96 39.61 10.13
C LEU A 36 0.66 40.41 11.39
N LYS A 37 1.39 40.21 12.49
CA LYS A 37 1.29 41.00 13.72
C LYS A 37 1.93 42.38 13.57
N SER A 38 3.05 42.46 12.86
CA SER A 38 3.90 43.67 12.81
C SER A 38 3.72 44.51 11.56
N ALA A 39 3.61 43.90 10.38
CA ALA A 39 3.51 44.53 9.08
C ALA A 39 2.57 43.74 8.14
N PRO A 40 1.27 43.70 8.43
CA PRO A 40 0.32 42.87 7.68
C PRO A 40 0.16 43.36 6.23
N THR A 41 0.16 42.38 5.30
CA THR A 41 -0.15 42.63 3.88
C THR A 41 -1.20 41.62 3.38
N PRO A 42 -1.99 41.95 2.34
CA PRO A 42 -2.94 41.00 1.74
C PRO A 42 -2.28 39.69 1.26
N GLU A 43 -1.04 39.80 0.77
CA GLU A 43 -0.27 38.64 0.30
C GLU A 43 0.05 37.67 1.44
N LEU A 44 0.41 38.15 2.64
CA LEU A 44 0.61 37.33 3.82
C LEU A 44 -0.67 36.63 4.26
N VAL A 45 -1.82 37.34 4.17
CA VAL A 45 -3.14 36.74 4.48
C VAL A 45 -3.43 35.63 3.48
N GLU A 46 -3.18 35.82 2.19
CA GLU A 46 -3.38 34.79 1.16
C GLU A 46 -2.47 33.60 1.38
N LEU A 47 -1.19 33.82 1.70
CA LEU A 47 -0.24 32.72 2.03
C LEU A 47 -0.73 31.90 3.23
N LEU A 48 -1.14 32.57 4.31
CA LEU A 48 -1.68 31.85 5.48
C LEU A 48 -2.98 31.11 5.16
N ALA A 49 -3.84 31.66 4.32
CA ALA A 49 -5.12 31.05 3.94
C ALA A 49 -4.94 29.82 3.06
N THR A 50 -4.04 29.89 2.05
CA THR A 50 -4.04 28.93 0.92
C THR A 50 -2.79 28.04 0.83
N ARG A 51 -1.71 28.35 1.59
CA ARG A 51 -0.43 27.66 1.42
C ARG A 51 0.01 26.86 2.65
N VAL A 52 -0.86 26.68 3.65
CA VAL A 52 -0.62 25.84 4.83
C VAL A 52 -1.38 24.53 4.67
N ASN A 53 -0.70 23.39 4.86
CA ASN A 53 -1.32 22.07 4.83
C ASN A 53 -2.39 21.93 5.92
N PRO A 54 -3.47 21.15 5.69
CA PRO A 54 -4.57 20.99 6.65
C PRO A 54 -4.28 19.96 7.76
N GLY A 55 -5.24 19.73 8.62
CA GLY A 55 -5.31 18.67 9.60
C GLY A 55 -4.36 18.86 10.78
N VAL A 56 -3.48 17.88 11.00
CA VAL A 56 -2.48 17.90 12.09
C VAL A 56 -1.05 18.07 11.56
N ASP A 57 -0.88 18.82 10.48
CA ASP A 57 0.41 19.29 10.03
C ASP A 57 1.01 20.31 11.02
N ASP A 58 2.35 20.38 11.11
CA ASP A 58 3.01 21.31 12.04
C ASP A 58 2.73 22.78 11.70
N GLY A 59 2.63 23.10 10.39
CA GLY A 59 2.21 24.43 9.93
C GLY A 59 0.74 24.71 10.29
N ALA A 60 -0.14 23.70 10.18
CA ALA A 60 -1.53 23.83 10.61
C ALA A 60 -1.66 24.14 12.10
N LYS A 61 -0.80 23.55 12.94
CA LYS A 61 -0.76 23.86 14.37
C LYS A 61 -0.48 25.35 14.60
N VAL A 62 0.58 25.87 13.98
CA VAL A 62 0.95 27.29 14.08
C VAL A 62 -0.17 28.18 13.59
N LYS A 63 -0.77 27.88 12.43
CA LYS A 63 -1.92 28.63 11.90
C LYS A 63 -3.10 28.62 12.88
N ALA A 64 -3.48 27.46 13.41
CA ALA A 64 -4.59 27.36 14.35
C ALA A 64 -4.33 28.15 15.64
N GLU A 65 -3.14 28.05 16.22
CA GLU A 65 -2.73 28.80 17.39
C GLU A 65 -2.79 30.31 17.15
N PHE A 66 -2.27 30.80 16.02
CA PHE A 66 -2.34 32.22 15.65
C PHE A 66 -3.78 32.72 15.48
N LEU A 67 -4.64 31.95 14.80
CA LEU A 67 -6.05 32.28 14.66
C LEU A 67 -6.79 32.26 15.99
N ASN A 68 -6.42 31.34 16.89
CA ASN A 68 -6.95 31.28 18.25
C ASN A 68 -6.62 32.55 19.06
N GLU A 69 -5.38 33.07 18.94
CA GLU A 69 -4.96 34.32 19.57
C GLU A 69 -5.84 35.49 19.12
N ILE A 70 -6.19 35.58 17.83
CA ILE A 70 -7.08 36.60 17.30
C ILE A 70 -8.51 36.43 17.83
N ILE A 71 -9.05 35.22 17.82
CA ILE A 71 -10.45 35.00 18.17
C ILE A 71 -10.68 35.10 19.67
N ASN A 72 -9.91 34.35 20.47
CA ASN A 72 -10.17 34.12 21.90
C ASN A 72 -9.30 34.99 22.84
N HIS A 73 -8.13 35.46 22.37
CA HIS A 73 -7.19 36.21 23.19
C HIS A 73 -7.02 37.66 22.74
N ASN A 74 -7.87 38.14 21.79
CA ASN A 74 -7.94 39.52 21.33
C ASN A 74 -6.63 40.07 20.75
N LEU A 75 -5.81 39.19 20.11
CA LEU A 75 -4.68 39.68 19.34
C LEU A 75 -5.17 40.58 18.22
N ASN A 76 -4.66 41.81 18.16
CA ASN A 76 -4.99 42.74 17.10
C ASN A 76 -4.22 42.37 15.80
N CYS A 77 -4.93 42.01 14.77
CA CYS A 77 -4.39 41.79 13.43
C CYS A 77 -5.23 42.63 12.42
N PRO A 78 -4.70 43.74 11.89
CA PRO A 78 -5.51 44.71 11.13
C PRO A 78 -6.21 44.15 9.88
N LEU A 79 -5.69 43.09 9.30
CA LEU A 79 -6.25 42.46 8.07
C LEU A 79 -7.04 41.17 8.33
N ILE A 80 -7.04 40.63 9.57
CA ILE A 80 -7.75 39.44 9.94
C ILE A 80 -8.57 39.73 11.19
N ASP A 81 -9.88 39.97 11.03
CA ASP A 81 -10.81 40.06 12.14
C ASP A 81 -11.22 38.65 12.66
N LYS A 82 -11.96 38.59 13.77
CA LYS A 82 -12.40 37.32 14.37
C LYS A 82 -13.23 36.48 13.40
N SER A 83 -14.08 37.09 12.59
CA SER A 83 -14.93 36.41 11.62
C SER A 83 -14.08 35.79 10.50
N THR A 84 -13.12 36.53 9.97
CA THR A 84 -12.16 36.05 8.97
C THR A 84 -11.31 34.93 9.53
N ALA A 85 -10.83 35.04 10.78
CA ALA A 85 -10.05 34.02 11.45
C ALA A 85 -10.84 32.71 11.59
N ILE A 86 -12.12 32.74 11.98
CA ILE A 86 -12.99 31.57 12.05
C ILE A 86 -13.16 30.93 10.67
N LYS A 87 -13.39 31.71 9.62
CA LYS A 87 -13.50 31.20 8.24
C LYS A 87 -12.20 30.53 7.75
N MET A 88 -11.04 31.04 8.18
CA MET A 88 -9.75 30.44 7.82
C MET A 88 -9.49 29.09 8.51
N LEU A 89 -10.28 28.70 9.52
CA LEU A 89 -10.24 27.38 10.13
C LEU A 89 -11.00 26.31 9.33
N GLU A 90 -11.95 26.69 8.48
CA GLU A 90 -12.79 25.75 7.71
C GLU A 90 -11.97 24.84 6.78
N PRO A 91 -11.06 25.34 5.91
CA PRO A 91 -10.30 24.51 5.00
C PRO A 91 -9.23 23.67 5.70
N MET A 92 -9.06 23.80 7.02
CA MET A 92 -8.13 22.97 7.79
C MET A 92 -8.65 21.55 8.06
N LEU A 93 -9.88 21.21 7.72
CA LEU A 93 -10.52 19.89 7.70
C LEU A 93 -10.72 19.23 9.05
N GLY A 94 -10.10 19.66 10.12
CA GLY A 94 -10.16 18.99 11.44
C GLY A 94 -8.90 19.18 12.26
N GLY A 95 -8.68 18.30 13.26
CA GLY A 95 -7.49 18.34 14.10
C GLY A 95 -7.38 19.65 14.89
N TYR A 96 -6.31 20.41 14.71
CA TYR A 96 -6.06 21.63 15.48
C TYR A 96 -7.14 22.71 15.31
N SER A 97 -7.82 22.77 14.16
CA SER A 97 -8.92 23.71 13.96
C SER A 97 -10.13 23.40 14.84
N VAL A 98 -10.40 22.13 15.08
CA VAL A 98 -11.53 21.69 15.93
C VAL A 98 -11.36 22.16 17.36
N ILE A 99 -10.14 22.10 17.90
CA ILE A 99 -9.82 22.57 19.25
C ILE A 99 -10.20 24.05 19.41
N VAL A 100 -9.81 24.87 18.43
CA VAL A 100 -10.11 26.31 18.44
C VAL A 100 -11.61 26.57 18.30
N LEU A 101 -12.29 25.85 17.41
CA LEU A 101 -13.73 25.98 17.19
C LEU A 101 -14.54 25.58 18.42
N ILE A 102 -14.12 24.52 19.15
CA ILE A 102 -14.74 24.12 20.40
C ILE A 102 -14.54 25.22 21.48
N ALA A 103 -13.32 25.79 21.57
CA ALA A 103 -13.08 26.92 22.44
C ALA A 103 -14.01 28.11 22.12
N CYS A 104 -14.28 28.37 20.84
CA CYS A 104 -15.25 29.39 20.44
C CYS A 104 -16.69 29.12 20.91
N LEU A 105 -17.09 27.87 21.05
CA LEU A 105 -18.41 27.50 21.56
C LEU A 105 -18.57 27.87 23.06
N HIS A 106 -17.48 28.07 23.79
CA HIS A 106 -17.48 28.59 25.16
C HIS A 106 -17.46 30.12 25.24
N SER A 107 -17.34 30.85 24.13
CA SER A 107 -17.30 32.30 24.10
C SER A 107 -18.59 32.92 24.66
N ASN A 108 -18.48 34.09 25.28
CA ASN A 108 -19.66 34.89 25.66
C ASN A 108 -20.26 35.66 24.47
N ASP A 109 -19.60 35.67 23.33
CA ASP A 109 -20.07 36.32 22.11
C ASP A 109 -20.89 35.35 21.26
N GLU A 110 -22.19 35.57 21.20
CA GLU A 110 -23.15 34.77 20.43
C GLU A 110 -22.78 34.66 18.94
N ASN A 111 -22.20 35.71 18.36
CA ASN A 111 -21.80 35.72 16.96
C ASN A 111 -20.60 34.78 16.70
N ILE A 112 -19.63 34.77 17.63
CA ILE A 112 -18.49 33.85 17.58
C ILE A 112 -18.95 32.42 17.73
N GLN A 113 -19.84 32.11 18.71
CA GLN A 113 -20.40 30.78 18.88
C GLN A 113 -21.12 30.30 17.60
N SER A 114 -21.95 31.17 17.00
CA SER A 114 -22.71 30.84 15.80
C SER A 114 -21.81 30.54 14.60
N GLN A 115 -20.80 31.37 14.37
CA GLN A 115 -19.85 31.16 13.28
C GLN A 115 -19.02 29.89 13.46
N ALA A 116 -18.53 29.64 14.66
CA ALA A 116 -17.78 28.41 14.95
C ALA A 116 -18.65 27.16 14.78
N ALA A 117 -19.91 27.20 15.23
CA ALA A 117 -20.85 26.11 15.01
C ALA A 117 -21.07 25.85 13.51
N ASN A 118 -21.18 26.91 12.68
CA ASN A 118 -21.36 26.74 11.24
C ASN A 118 -20.16 26.08 10.55
N VAL A 119 -18.93 26.37 11.00
CA VAL A 119 -17.73 25.67 10.51
C VAL A 119 -17.74 24.22 11.00
N LEU A 120 -18.02 23.95 12.28
CA LEU A 120 -18.07 22.58 12.84
C LEU A 120 -19.11 21.70 12.15
N LYS A 121 -20.26 22.24 11.73
CA LYS A 121 -21.29 21.50 10.98
C LYS A 121 -20.74 20.88 9.69
N ASN A 122 -19.72 21.50 9.07
CA ASN A 122 -19.09 21.04 7.84
C ASN A 122 -17.79 20.25 8.09
N THR A 123 -17.33 20.16 9.33
CA THR A 123 -16.11 19.44 9.71
C THR A 123 -16.44 17.99 10.09
N ILE A 124 -15.84 17.02 9.36
CA ILE A 124 -16.09 15.59 9.60
C ILE A 124 -14.96 14.88 10.33
N PHE A 125 -13.72 15.37 10.25
CA PHE A 125 -12.56 14.78 10.93
C PHE A 125 -12.44 15.29 12.37
N VAL A 126 -13.43 14.97 13.19
CA VAL A 126 -13.52 15.44 14.59
C VAL A 126 -13.03 14.39 15.60
N HIS A 127 -13.01 13.11 15.21
CA HIS A 127 -12.52 11.98 16.03
C HIS A 127 -12.98 12.06 17.50
N ASP A 128 -12.03 12.07 18.44
CA ASP A 128 -12.33 12.10 19.89
C ASP A 128 -12.99 13.40 20.36
N TYR A 129 -12.78 14.51 19.63
CA TYR A 129 -13.42 15.80 19.94
C TYR A 129 -14.95 15.79 19.76
N PHE A 130 -15.52 14.75 19.15
CA PHE A 130 -16.95 14.51 19.15
C PHE A 130 -17.53 14.54 20.57
N ASN A 131 -16.84 13.91 21.54
CA ASN A 131 -17.27 13.83 22.91
C ASN A 131 -17.33 15.20 23.60
N ASP A 132 -16.44 16.13 23.24
CA ASP A 132 -16.41 17.48 23.77
C ASP A 132 -17.64 18.27 23.29
N VAL A 133 -17.98 18.16 22.01
CA VAL A 133 -19.20 18.78 21.45
C VAL A 133 -20.46 18.19 22.07
N ALA A 134 -20.50 16.85 22.21
CA ALA A 134 -21.64 16.15 22.84
C ALA A 134 -21.81 16.56 24.31
N LYS A 135 -20.72 16.71 25.05
CA LYS A 135 -20.74 17.20 26.42
C LYS A 135 -21.30 18.63 26.52
N LEU A 136 -20.81 19.55 25.68
CA LEU A 136 -21.31 20.91 25.64
C LEU A 136 -22.81 20.98 25.34
N ALA A 137 -23.29 20.15 24.39
CA ALA A 137 -24.70 20.09 24.08
C ALA A 137 -25.55 19.61 25.28
N LYS A 138 -25.06 18.60 26.04
CA LYS A 138 -25.72 18.15 27.30
C LYS A 138 -25.73 19.21 28.40
N GLU A 139 -24.71 20.03 28.45
CA GLU A 139 -24.60 21.17 29.37
C GLU A 139 -25.51 22.37 28.96
N GLY A 140 -26.23 22.23 27.84
CA GLY A 140 -27.22 23.21 27.40
C GLY A 140 -26.74 24.22 26.37
N ASN A 141 -25.52 24.05 25.82
CA ASN A 141 -25.05 24.91 24.74
C ASN A 141 -25.86 24.66 23.45
N LYS A 142 -26.67 25.61 23.05
CA LYS A 142 -27.55 25.51 21.88
C LYS A 142 -26.79 25.38 20.54
N HIS A 143 -25.60 25.98 20.45
CA HIS A 143 -24.78 25.92 19.26
C HIS A 143 -24.14 24.53 19.11
N ALA A 144 -23.59 23.96 20.20
CA ALA A 144 -23.10 22.60 20.21
C ALA A 144 -24.21 21.57 19.88
N LYS A 145 -25.41 21.77 20.42
CA LYS A 145 -26.59 20.97 20.05
C LYS A 145 -26.89 21.06 18.55
N SER A 146 -26.88 22.27 17.99
CA SER A 146 -27.13 22.46 16.55
C SER A 146 -26.05 21.81 15.66
N VAL A 147 -24.82 21.68 16.15
CA VAL A 147 -23.74 20.95 15.47
C VAL A 147 -24.05 19.44 15.47
N LEU A 148 -24.42 18.85 16.62
CA LEU A 148 -24.82 17.44 16.68
C LEU A 148 -26.02 17.14 15.78
N GLU A 149 -27.03 17.99 15.78
CA GLU A 149 -28.21 17.86 14.90
C GLU A 149 -27.79 17.89 13.41
N SER A 150 -26.87 18.78 13.03
CA SER A 150 -26.35 18.86 11.67
C SER A 150 -25.55 17.60 11.27
N TRP A 151 -24.74 17.05 12.17
CA TRP A 151 -24.02 15.82 11.94
C TRP A 151 -24.99 14.62 11.84
N ALA A 152 -26.00 14.56 12.71
CA ALA A 152 -27.03 13.52 12.67
C ALA A 152 -27.89 13.55 11.39
N ASP A 153 -28.06 14.72 10.81
CA ASP A 153 -28.75 14.93 9.52
C ASP A 153 -27.82 14.79 8.31
N ALA A 154 -26.53 14.63 8.51
CA ALA A 154 -25.50 14.65 7.47
C ALA A 154 -25.59 15.87 6.53
N SER A 155 -25.86 17.06 7.08
CA SER A 155 -26.11 18.29 6.32
C SER A 155 -24.95 18.64 5.40
N TRP A 156 -23.70 18.42 5.84
CA TRP A 156 -22.47 18.61 5.02
C TRP A 156 -22.49 17.76 3.73
N PHE A 157 -23.02 16.54 3.79
CA PHE A 157 -23.12 15.65 2.62
C PHE A 157 -24.27 16.07 1.71
N LYS A 158 -25.43 16.39 2.30
CA LYS A 158 -26.60 16.84 1.55
C LYS A 158 -26.35 18.15 0.79
N SER A 159 -25.49 19.04 1.31
CA SER A 159 -25.14 20.31 0.67
C SER A 159 -24.15 20.20 -0.47
N ARG A 160 -23.49 19.05 -0.62
CA ARG A 160 -22.50 18.83 -1.70
C ARG A 160 -23.20 18.54 -3.04
N PRO A 161 -22.58 18.95 -4.16
CA PRO A 161 -23.12 18.65 -5.47
C PRO A 161 -23.13 17.14 -5.72
N ASP A 162 -24.18 16.67 -6.35
CA ASP A 162 -24.25 15.30 -6.85
C ASP A 162 -23.27 15.08 -8.01
N ILE A 163 -23.03 13.80 -8.34
CA ILE A 163 -22.30 13.46 -9.56
C ILE A 163 -23.00 14.09 -10.77
N PRO A 164 -22.27 14.72 -11.70
CA PRO A 164 -22.89 15.39 -12.84
C PRO A 164 -23.74 14.45 -13.68
N GLU A 165 -24.90 14.90 -14.16
CA GLU A 165 -25.73 14.11 -15.08
C GLU A 165 -25.00 13.78 -16.38
N LYS A 166 -24.12 14.69 -16.84
CA LYS A 166 -23.25 14.51 -17.99
C LYS A 166 -21.87 15.12 -17.76
N ILE A 167 -20.84 14.50 -18.32
CA ILE A 167 -19.46 14.97 -18.34
C ILE A 167 -19.05 15.09 -19.82
N GLU A 168 -18.85 16.34 -20.27
CA GLU A 168 -18.30 16.63 -21.60
C GLU A 168 -16.78 16.40 -21.54
N ALA A 169 -16.29 15.41 -22.23
CA ALA A 169 -14.93 14.92 -22.07
C ALA A 169 -14.16 14.84 -23.38
N VAL A 170 -12.82 14.85 -23.27
CA VAL A 170 -11.90 14.53 -24.34
C VAL A 170 -10.95 13.42 -23.90
N VAL A 171 -10.76 12.45 -24.76
CA VAL A 171 -10.02 11.20 -24.46
C VAL A 171 -8.51 11.43 -24.49
N PHE A 172 -7.85 11.10 -23.39
CA PHE A 172 -6.41 10.84 -23.32
C PHE A 172 -6.18 9.33 -23.24
N LYS A 173 -5.77 8.72 -24.36
CA LYS A 173 -5.62 7.27 -24.50
C LYS A 173 -4.19 6.80 -24.20
N VAL A 174 -4.05 5.77 -23.38
CA VAL A 174 -2.81 5.01 -23.20
C VAL A 174 -3.10 3.56 -23.58
N PRO A 175 -2.68 3.10 -24.76
CA PRO A 175 -3.01 1.76 -25.25
C PRO A 175 -2.23 0.68 -24.50
N GLY A 176 -2.83 -0.51 -24.40
CA GLY A 176 -2.24 -1.69 -23.77
C GLY A 176 -2.28 -1.62 -22.24
N GLU A 177 -1.38 -2.36 -21.60
CA GLU A 177 -1.28 -2.37 -20.14
C GLU A 177 -0.46 -1.17 -19.65
N THR A 178 -1.02 -0.45 -18.68
CA THR A 178 -0.34 0.60 -17.93
C THR A 178 -0.21 0.16 -16.47
N ASN A 179 0.99 -0.07 -16.01
CA ASN A 179 1.25 -0.42 -14.64
C ASN A 179 1.50 0.82 -13.76
N THR A 180 1.57 0.63 -12.46
CA THR A 180 1.81 1.74 -11.53
C THR A 180 3.24 2.28 -11.59
N ASP A 181 4.22 1.55 -12.15
CA ASP A 181 5.56 2.08 -12.44
C ASP A 181 5.54 3.06 -13.62
N ASP A 182 4.63 2.89 -14.59
CA ASP A 182 4.45 3.86 -15.68
C ASP A 182 3.85 5.18 -15.18
N LEU A 183 2.94 5.11 -14.21
CA LEU A 183 2.24 6.26 -13.64
C LEU A 183 3.01 6.93 -12.50
N SER A 184 3.84 6.18 -11.80
CA SER A 184 4.62 6.60 -10.62
C SER A 184 5.92 5.79 -10.55
N PRO A 185 6.96 6.17 -11.31
CA PRO A 185 8.17 5.39 -11.44
C PRO A 185 8.88 5.14 -10.11
N ALA A 186 9.36 3.91 -9.92
CA ALA A 186 10.11 3.52 -8.71
C ALA A 186 11.40 4.33 -8.56
N GLY A 187 12.06 4.67 -9.67
CA GLY A 187 13.26 5.52 -9.66
C GLY A 187 13.06 6.92 -9.08
N ASP A 188 11.82 7.42 -9.12
CA ASP A 188 11.41 8.74 -8.63
C ASP A 188 10.63 8.66 -7.31
N ALA A 189 10.72 7.53 -6.61
CA ALA A 189 9.96 7.30 -5.36
C ALA A 189 10.20 8.38 -4.28
N PHE A 190 11.38 8.99 -4.29
CA PHE A 190 11.76 10.06 -3.35
C PHE A 190 10.99 11.38 -3.57
N THR A 191 10.32 11.56 -4.70
CA THR A 191 9.50 12.76 -4.98
C THR A 191 8.01 12.57 -4.68
N ARG A 192 7.56 11.38 -4.30
CA ARG A 192 6.13 11.03 -4.17
C ARG A 192 5.33 11.91 -3.21
N SER A 193 5.96 12.40 -2.14
CA SER A 193 5.33 13.34 -1.20
C SER A 193 5.12 14.73 -1.80
N ASP A 194 5.89 15.09 -2.82
CA ASP A 194 5.72 16.32 -3.60
C ASP A 194 4.92 15.97 -4.87
N ILE A 195 3.60 15.90 -4.73
CA ILE A 195 2.69 15.46 -5.80
C ILE A 195 2.93 16.19 -7.12
N PRO A 196 3.03 17.54 -7.17
CA PRO A 196 3.27 18.25 -8.43
C PRO A 196 4.57 17.84 -9.11
N LEU A 197 5.66 17.66 -8.34
CA LEU A 197 6.96 17.27 -8.87
C LEU A 197 6.92 15.82 -9.37
N HIS A 198 6.35 14.93 -8.57
CA HIS A 198 6.27 13.51 -8.92
C HIS A 198 5.41 13.27 -10.17
N ALA A 199 4.31 14.00 -10.31
CA ALA A 199 3.42 13.88 -11.45
C ALA A 199 4.09 14.20 -12.80
N ASN A 200 5.15 15.01 -12.80
CA ASN A 200 5.95 15.27 -13.99
C ASN A 200 6.69 14.02 -14.52
N ALA A 201 6.82 12.97 -13.71
CA ALA A 201 7.43 11.70 -14.14
C ALA A 201 6.41 10.71 -14.76
N MET A 202 5.11 11.03 -14.75
CA MET A 202 4.05 10.18 -15.25
C MET A 202 4.22 9.89 -16.76
N LEU A 203 4.24 8.61 -17.12
CA LEU A 203 4.27 8.10 -18.51
C LEU A 203 5.50 8.50 -19.34
N ILE A 204 6.53 9.14 -18.76
CA ILE A 204 7.70 9.61 -19.52
C ILE A 204 8.34 8.50 -20.36
N LYS A 205 8.45 7.30 -19.79
CA LYS A 205 9.05 6.15 -20.48
C LYS A 205 8.05 5.40 -21.35
N ARG A 206 6.81 5.29 -20.88
CA ARG A 206 5.75 4.49 -21.51
C ARG A 206 5.17 5.19 -22.73
N GLN A 207 4.92 6.50 -22.64
CA GLN A 207 4.32 7.33 -23.69
C GLN A 207 4.88 8.75 -23.58
N PRO A 208 6.09 9.01 -24.14
CA PRO A 208 6.70 10.35 -24.10
C PRO A 208 5.79 11.41 -24.70
N GLY A 209 5.78 12.64 -24.13
CA GLY A 209 4.89 13.72 -24.57
C GLY A 209 3.47 13.67 -23.98
N SER A 210 3.21 12.77 -23.04
CA SER A 210 1.87 12.61 -22.42
C SER A 210 1.40 13.85 -21.68
N ILE A 211 2.26 14.51 -20.95
CA ILE A 211 1.94 15.70 -20.15
C ILE A 211 1.57 16.89 -21.07
N GLU A 212 2.36 17.09 -22.11
CA GLU A 212 2.13 18.12 -23.12
C GLU A 212 0.82 17.83 -23.86
N LYS A 213 0.54 16.55 -24.15
CA LYS A 213 -0.71 16.15 -24.82
C LYS A 213 -1.93 16.40 -23.94
N ILE A 214 -1.85 16.10 -22.65
CA ILE A 214 -2.92 16.43 -21.69
C ILE A 214 -3.14 17.95 -21.64
N ALA A 215 -2.05 18.73 -21.60
CA ALA A 215 -2.14 20.20 -21.60
C ALA A 215 -2.76 20.75 -22.89
N GLU A 216 -2.49 20.12 -24.05
CA GLU A 216 -3.12 20.43 -25.32
C GLU A 216 -4.63 20.13 -25.29
N LEU A 217 -5.00 18.92 -24.82
CA LEU A 217 -6.40 18.50 -24.75
C LEU A 217 -7.23 19.39 -23.82
N LYS A 218 -6.67 19.89 -22.74
CA LYS A 218 -7.35 20.85 -21.85
C LYS A 218 -7.76 22.17 -22.55
N LYS A 219 -7.08 22.57 -23.63
CA LYS A 219 -7.43 23.77 -24.39
C LYS A 219 -8.78 23.65 -25.12
N THR A 220 -9.31 22.43 -25.25
CA THR A 220 -10.67 22.20 -25.78
C THR A 220 -11.78 22.72 -24.87
N GLY A 221 -11.46 23.00 -23.58
CA GLY A 221 -12.45 23.37 -22.56
C GLY A 221 -13.26 22.20 -22.03
N ARG A 222 -12.98 20.97 -22.48
CA ARG A 222 -13.59 19.73 -21.99
C ARG A 222 -12.77 19.10 -20.87
N GLU A 223 -13.40 18.27 -20.05
CA GLU A 223 -12.67 17.46 -19.07
C GLU A 223 -11.80 16.42 -19.78
N VAL A 224 -10.51 16.34 -19.45
CA VAL A 224 -9.65 15.27 -19.98
C VAL A 224 -9.92 14.01 -19.18
N VAL A 225 -10.27 12.90 -19.87
CA VAL A 225 -10.45 11.58 -19.26
C VAL A 225 -9.30 10.66 -19.61
N TYR A 226 -8.77 9.96 -18.61
CA TYR A 226 -7.76 8.92 -18.81
C TYR A 226 -8.42 7.64 -19.32
N VAL A 227 -7.93 7.10 -20.42
CA VAL A 227 -8.48 5.88 -21.04
C VAL A 227 -7.38 4.86 -21.27
N GLY A 228 -7.55 3.65 -20.76
CA GLY A 228 -6.57 2.57 -20.91
C GLY A 228 -7.20 1.19 -21.03
N ASP A 229 -6.53 0.26 -21.73
CA ASP A 229 -7.07 -1.09 -21.89
C ASP A 229 -6.97 -1.87 -20.57
N VAL A 230 -5.80 -1.89 -19.94
CA VAL A 230 -5.55 -2.45 -18.61
C VAL A 230 -4.79 -1.40 -17.79
N VAL A 231 -5.36 -0.96 -16.67
CA VAL A 231 -4.84 0.19 -15.93
C VAL A 231 -4.50 -0.16 -14.48
N GLY A 232 -3.32 0.27 -14.03
CA GLY A 232 -2.93 0.27 -12.62
C GLY A 232 -2.47 -1.05 -12.06
N THR A 233 -1.96 -1.96 -12.89
CA THR A 233 -1.36 -3.22 -12.45
C THR A 233 -0.06 -2.99 -11.66
N GLY A 234 0.40 -4.00 -10.93
CA GLY A 234 1.65 -3.95 -10.16
C GLY A 234 1.48 -3.46 -8.72
N SER A 235 2.33 -2.55 -8.27
CA SER A 235 2.38 -2.09 -6.88
C SER A 235 1.17 -1.26 -6.47
N SER A 236 0.80 -1.35 -5.18
CA SER A 236 -0.20 -0.46 -4.58
C SER A 236 0.39 0.95 -4.36
N ARG A 237 0.16 1.88 -5.30
CA ARG A 237 0.74 3.23 -5.23
C ARG A 237 -0.33 4.29 -5.37
N LYS A 238 -0.67 4.96 -4.26
CA LYS A 238 -1.51 6.16 -4.34
C LYS A 238 -0.88 7.26 -5.17
N SER A 239 0.46 7.34 -5.22
CA SER A 239 1.17 8.28 -6.09
C SER A 239 0.82 8.12 -7.57
N ALA A 240 0.45 6.93 -8.03
CA ALA A 240 -0.04 6.74 -9.40
C ALA A 240 -1.39 7.45 -9.62
N THR A 241 -2.33 7.32 -8.68
CA THR A 241 -3.60 8.07 -8.70
C THR A 241 -3.34 9.57 -8.57
N ASN A 242 -2.49 10.00 -7.63
CA ASN A 242 -2.16 11.42 -7.45
C ASN A 242 -1.55 12.03 -8.73
N SER A 243 -0.71 11.29 -9.46
CA SER A 243 -0.14 11.76 -10.73
C SER A 243 -1.22 11.99 -11.78
N ILE A 244 -2.15 11.05 -11.95
CA ILE A 244 -3.29 11.24 -12.86
C ILE A 244 -4.14 12.42 -12.40
N GLN A 245 -4.52 12.47 -11.12
CA GLN A 245 -5.34 13.55 -10.57
C GLN A 245 -4.68 14.92 -10.70
N TRP A 246 -3.34 14.99 -10.55
CA TRP A 246 -2.61 16.24 -10.76
C TRP A 246 -2.82 16.77 -12.16
N HIS A 247 -2.84 15.90 -13.16
CA HIS A 247 -2.99 16.32 -14.55
C HIS A 247 -4.44 16.47 -15.00
N ILE A 248 -5.39 15.67 -14.53
CA ILE A 248 -6.78 15.70 -15.00
C ILE A 248 -7.83 16.06 -13.94
N GLY A 249 -7.44 16.14 -12.67
CA GLY A 249 -8.32 16.53 -11.57
C GLY A 249 -8.45 18.04 -11.39
N ARG A 250 -9.20 18.43 -10.37
CA ARG A 250 -9.46 19.81 -9.97
C ARG A 250 -8.85 20.14 -8.62
N ASP A 251 -8.54 21.43 -8.40
CA ASP A 251 -7.98 21.92 -7.15
C ASP A 251 -8.98 21.72 -5.98
N ILE A 252 -8.43 21.50 -4.78
CA ILE A 252 -9.20 21.45 -3.55
C ILE A 252 -9.05 22.81 -2.86
N PRO A 253 -10.13 23.58 -2.64
CA PRO A 253 -10.05 24.90 -2.05
C PRO A 253 -9.32 24.90 -0.70
N GLY A 254 -8.31 25.75 -0.56
CA GLY A 254 -7.53 25.89 0.67
C GLY A 254 -6.54 24.77 0.98
N ILE A 255 -6.41 23.76 0.11
CA ILE A 255 -5.44 22.67 0.25
C ILE A 255 -4.37 22.79 -0.85
N PRO A 256 -3.12 23.07 -0.50
CA PRO A 256 -2.05 23.25 -1.47
C PRO A 256 -1.59 21.90 -2.06
N ASN A 257 -1.18 21.95 -3.33
CA ASN A 257 -0.41 20.87 -4.00
C ASN A 257 -1.10 19.49 -4.07
N LYS A 258 -2.43 19.45 -3.94
CA LYS A 258 -3.24 18.24 -4.07
C LYS A 258 -4.47 18.53 -4.91
N LYS A 259 -4.90 17.56 -5.70
CA LYS A 259 -6.12 17.62 -6.50
C LYS A 259 -7.02 16.43 -6.23
N THR A 260 -8.28 16.56 -6.59
CA THR A 260 -9.31 15.52 -6.47
C THR A 260 -10.08 15.39 -7.78
N GLY A 261 -10.88 14.34 -7.89
CA GLY A 261 -11.69 14.09 -9.09
C GLY A 261 -10.87 13.49 -10.22
N GLY A 262 -11.33 13.71 -11.43
CA GLY A 262 -10.83 13.07 -12.64
C GLY A 262 -11.58 11.77 -12.93
N VAL A 263 -11.73 11.43 -14.23
CA VAL A 263 -12.41 10.23 -14.71
C VAL A 263 -11.38 9.29 -15.33
N ILE A 264 -11.46 8.01 -14.98
CA ILE A 264 -10.60 6.96 -15.50
C ILE A 264 -11.47 5.87 -16.10
N LEU A 265 -11.36 5.65 -17.41
CA LEU A 265 -12.03 4.57 -18.14
C LEU A 265 -11.05 3.45 -18.40
N GLY A 266 -11.41 2.23 -18.04
CA GLY A 266 -10.60 1.05 -18.30
C GLY A 266 -11.42 -0.17 -18.66
N SER A 267 -10.95 -0.97 -19.63
CA SER A 267 -11.55 -2.30 -19.86
C SER A 267 -11.28 -3.19 -18.65
N ILE A 268 -10.09 -3.06 -18.07
CA ILE A 268 -9.69 -3.64 -16.79
C ILE A 268 -9.00 -2.54 -15.98
N ILE A 269 -9.43 -2.35 -14.75
CA ILE A 269 -8.74 -1.51 -13.77
C ILE A 269 -8.33 -2.43 -12.61
N ALA A 270 -7.03 -2.49 -12.31
CA ALA A 270 -6.54 -3.36 -11.25
C ALA A 270 -7.20 -3.00 -9.90
N PRO A 271 -7.65 -3.97 -9.10
CA PRO A 271 -8.52 -3.72 -7.94
C PRO A 271 -7.94 -2.75 -6.92
N ILE A 272 -6.64 -2.87 -6.59
CA ILE A 272 -5.97 -1.95 -5.65
C ILE A 272 -5.95 -0.52 -6.21
N PHE A 273 -5.73 -0.39 -7.52
CA PHE A 273 -5.72 0.92 -8.18
C PHE A 273 -7.13 1.50 -8.27
N PHE A 274 -8.14 0.67 -8.55
CA PHE A 274 -9.54 1.05 -8.53
C PHE A 274 -9.93 1.62 -7.16
N ASN A 275 -9.68 0.87 -6.09
CA ASN A 275 -9.95 1.29 -4.72
C ASN A 275 -9.21 2.58 -4.34
N THR A 276 -7.97 2.75 -4.79
CA THR A 276 -7.19 3.96 -4.51
C THR A 276 -7.80 5.20 -5.19
N ASN A 277 -8.42 5.03 -6.36
CA ASN A 277 -9.14 6.09 -7.04
C ASN A 277 -10.44 6.45 -6.31
N GLU A 278 -11.21 5.46 -5.86
CA GLU A 278 -12.39 5.68 -4.98
C GLU A 278 -12.01 6.45 -3.72
N ASP A 279 -10.95 6.03 -3.03
CA ASP A 279 -10.46 6.68 -1.80
C ASP A 279 -10.10 8.15 -2.00
N SER A 280 -9.66 8.50 -3.20
CA SER A 280 -9.18 9.85 -3.57
C SER A 280 -10.23 10.71 -4.26
N GLY A 281 -11.46 10.20 -4.42
CA GLY A 281 -12.55 10.92 -5.08
C GLY A 281 -12.44 11.03 -6.60
N ALA A 282 -11.60 10.20 -7.25
CA ALA A 282 -11.63 9.99 -8.68
C ALA A 282 -12.79 9.07 -9.05
N LEU A 283 -13.25 9.13 -10.30
CA LEU A 283 -14.32 8.30 -10.84
C LEU A 283 -13.75 7.22 -11.76
N PRO A 284 -13.43 6.02 -11.24
CA PRO A 284 -13.04 4.88 -12.06
C PRO A 284 -14.28 4.22 -12.65
N ILE A 285 -14.27 3.95 -13.94
CA ILE A 285 -15.37 3.29 -14.68
C ILE A 285 -14.82 2.10 -15.46
N LEU A 286 -15.32 0.92 -15.15
CA LEU A 286 -15.06 -0.30 -15.91
C LEU A 286 -15.96 -0.29 -17.16
N VAL A 287 -15.36 -0.18 -18.33
CA VAL A 287 -16.07 -0.15 -19.61
C VAL A 287 -15.11 -0.61 -20.72
N ASN A 288 -15.61 -1.37 -21.68
CA ASN A 288 -14.80 -1.73 -22.86
C ASN A 288 -14.41 -0.44 -23.61
N VAL A 289 -13.12 -0.15 -23.67
CA VAL A 289 -12.56 1.07 -24.26
C VAL A 289 -12.12 0.92 -25.72
N ASP A 290 -12.39 -0.24 -26.37
CA ASP A 290 -12.08 -0.44 -27.78
C ASP A 290 -12.81 0.61 -28.64
N GLY A 291 -12.10 1.20 -29.61
CA GLY A 291 -12.65 2.22 -30.49
C GLY A 291 -12.71 3.64 -29.89
N LEU A 292 -12.25 3.83 -28.66
CA LEU A 292 -11.95 5.15 -28.13
C LEU A 292 -10.51 5.52 -28.49
N GLU A 293 -10.32 6.64 -29.17
CA GLU A 293 -9.01 7.08 -29.66
C GLU A 293 -8.59 8.39 -28.99
N MET A 294 -7.27 8.67 -29.02
CA MET A 294 -6.70 9.90 -28.49
C MET A 294 -7.35 11.13 -29.13
N GLY A 295 -7.89 12.02 -28.31
CA GLY A 295 -8.54 13.27 -28.76
C GLY A 295 -10.01 13.13 -29.13
N ASP A 296 -10.61 11.96 -28.98
CA ASP A 296 -12.06 11.77 -29.18
C ASP A 296 -12.83 12.65 -28.20
N GLU A 297 -13.80 13.39 -28.75
CA GLU A 297 -14.77 14.12 -27.92
C GLU A 297 -15.95 13.21 -27.60
N ILE A 298 -16.18 13.00 -26.31
CA ILE A 298 -17.24 12.10 -25.80
C ILE A 298 -18.06 12.80 -24.73
N THR A 299 -19.28 12.31 -24.54
CA THR A 299 -20.13 12.68 -23.40
C THR A 299 -20.38 11.44 -22.55
N ILE A 300 -20.01 11.49 -21.30
CA ILE A 300 -20.25 10.41 -20.32
C ILE A 300 -21.50 10.79 -19.54
N TYR A 301 -22.44 9.86 -19.43
CA TYR A 301 -23.64 9.95 -18.59
C TYR A 301 -23.50 8.97 -17.43
N PRO A 302 -22.85 9.36 -16.30
CA PRO A 302 -22.50 8.42 -15.25
C PRO A 302 -23.71 7.68 -14.66
N LEU A 303 -24.82 8.38 -14.45
CA LEU A 303 -26.03 7.79 -13.84
C LEU A 303 -26.87 6.93 -14.82
N LYS A 304 -26.69 7.13 -16.13
CA LYS A 304 -27.31 6.28 -17.16
C LYS A 304 -26.44 5.09 -17.54
N GLY A 305 -25.15 5.16 -17.22
CA GLY A 305 -24.18 4.15 -17.61
C GLY A 305 -23.89 4.16 -19.12
N GLU A 306 -23.81 5.35 -19.74
CA GLU A 306 -23.65 5.50 -21.18
C GLU A 306 -22.48 6.43 -21.54
N ILE A 307 -21.77 6.10 -22.62
CA ILE A 307 -20.82 6.99 -23.29
C ILE A 307 -21.30 7.25 -24.69
N HIS A 308 -21.41 8.52 -25.05
CA HIS A 308 -21.85 8.99 -26.34
C HIS A 308 -20.69 9.65 -27.10
N LYS A 309 -20.68 9.45 -28.45
CA LYS A 309 -19.80 10.14 -29.39
C LYS A 309 -20.66 10.61 -30.56
N ASN A 310 -20.55 11.87 -30.95
CA ASN A 310 -21.35 12.47 -31.99
C ASN A 310 -22.87 12.26 -31.80
N GLY A 311 -23.34 12.34 -30.54
CA GLY A 311 -24.75 12.19 -30.19
C GLY A 311 -25.27 10.74 -30.13
N SER A 312 -24.47 9.74 -30.50
CA SER A 312 -24.84 8.33 -30.46
C SER A 312 -24.21 7.60 -29.28
N CYS A 313 -24.97 6.74 -28.61
CA CYS A 313 -24.42 5.88 -27.56
C CYS A 313 -23.50 4.84 -28.22
N ILE A 314 -22.24 4.83 -27.79
CA ILE A 314 -21.21 3.93 -28.31
C ILE A 314 -20.79 2.86 -27.31
N LYS A 315 -20.98 3.11 -26.00
CA LYS A 315 -20.63 2.20 -24.91
C LYS A 315 -21.65 2.30 -23.80
N THR A 316 -21.84 1.18 -23.09
CA THR A 316 -22.62 1.12 -21.86
C THR A 316 -21.77 0.54 -20.73
N PHE A 317 -22.05 0.94 -19.50
CA PHE A 317 -21.38 0.48 -18.28
C PHE A 317 -22.32 0.53 -17.08
N GLU A 318 -21.93 -0.11 -15.98
CA GLU A 318 -22.60 0.03 -14.71
C GLU A 318 -21.62 0.65 -13.72
N LEU A 319 -22.11 1.63 -12.92
CA LEU A 319 -21.30 2.18 -11.84
C LEU A 319 -21.26 1.16 -10.67
N THR A 320 -20.08 0.60 -10.47
CA THR A 320 -19.84 -0.36 -9.39
C THR A 320 -18.63 0.11 -8.55
N PRO A 321 -18.72 0.04 -7.22
CA PRO A 321 -19.86 -0.40 -6.40
C PRO A 321 -21.04 0.58 -6.47
N ASN A 322 -22.22 0.14 -6.02
CA ASN A 322 -23.42 1.00 -6.00
C ASN A 322 -23.25 2.27 -5.14
N THR A 323 -22.32 2.26 -4.17
CA THR A 323 -21.94 3.39 -3.30
C THR A 323 -21.10 4.44 -4.01
N LEU A 324 -20.55 4.15 -5.17
CA LEU A 324 -19.56 5.01 -5.86
C LEU A 324 -20.05 6.45 -6.05
N LYS A 325 -21.35 6.64 -6.33
CA LYS A 325 -21.92 7.99 -6.45
C LYS A 325 -21.85 8.79 -5.15
N ASP A 326 -22.10 8.16 -4.01
CA ASP A 326 -22.00 8.80 -2.70
C ASP A 326 -20.54 9.06 -2.34
N GLU A 327 -19.63 8.17 -2.73
CA GLU A 327 -18.19 8.33 -2.54
C GLU A 327 -17.68 9.56 -3.30
N ILE A 328 -18.05 9.71 -4.56
CA ILE A 328 -17.70 10.90 -5.37
C ILE A 328 -18.30 12.16 -4.76
N LYS A 329 -19.57 12.14 -4.34
CA LYS A 329 -20.23 13.26 -3.66
C LYS A 329 -19.53 13.63 -2.36
N ALA A 330 -19.11 12.66 -1.58
CA ALA A 330 -18.37 12.87 -0.32
C ALA A 330 -16.93 13.40 -0.54
N GLY A 331 -16.38 13.27 -1.74
CA GLY A 331 -15.00 13.59 -2.07
C GLY A 331 -14.03 12.40 -1.92
N GLY A 332 -14.58 11.19 -1.82
CA GLY A 332 -13.89 9.91 -1.75
C GLY A 332 -14.54 8.94 -0.77
N ARG A 333 -14.20 7.66 -0.89
CA ARG A 333 -14.71 6.61 -0.01
C ARG A 333 -14.32 6.83 1.46
N ILE A 334 -13.09 7.29 1.72
CA ILE A 334 -12.61 7.56 3.08
C ILE A 334 -13.45 8.65 3.79
N PRO A 335 -13.65 9.85 3.21
CA PRO A 335 -14.54 10.85 3.78
C PRO A 335 -15.97 10.34 3.99
N LEU A 336 -16.51 9.54 3.06
CA LEU A 336 -17.85 8.98 3.18
C LEU A 336 -17.99 8.10 4.42
N ILE A 337 -17.06 7.18 4.64
CA ILE A 337 -17.09 6.25 5.78
C ILE A 337 -16.99 7.02 7.12
N ILE A 338 -16.06 7.96 7.20
CA ILE A 338 -15.86 8.77 8.42
C ILE A 338 -17.13 9.57 8.73
N ALA A 339 -17.72 10.19 7.72
CA ALA A 339 -18.91 10.99 7.89
C ALA A 339 -20.16 10.15 8.23
N ARG A 340 -20.31 8.97 7.63
CA ARG A 340 -21.36 8.01 8.00
C ARG A 340 -21.21 7.57 9.46
N SER A 341 -19.97 7.30 9.90
CA SER A 341 -19.67 6.98 11.30
C SER A 341 -20.01 8.15 12.23
N LEU A 342 -19.64 9.38 11.86
CA LEU A 342 -19.98 10.59 12.63
C LEU A 342 -21.49 10.79 12.72
N CYS A 343 -22.22 10.63 11.60
CA CYS A 343 -23.67 10.72 11.55
C CYS A 343 -24.33 9.72 12.53
N ASN A 344 -23.92 8.45 12.47
CA ASN A 344 -24.44 7.42 13.37
C ASN A 344 -24.13 7.70 14.84
N LYS A 345 -22.93 8.19 15.18
CA LYS A 345 -22.58 8.62 16.55
C LYS A 345 -23.47 9.77 17.02
N ALA A 346 -23.68 10.78 16.17
CA ALA A 346 -24.53 11.92 16.52
C ALA A 346 -26.01 11.52 16.69
N ARG A 347 -26.53 10.63 15.84
CA ARG A 347 -27.87 10.07 15.98
C ARG A 347 -28.03 9.27 17.26
N ALA A 348 -27.07 8.43 17.59
CA ALA A 348 -27.07 7.67 18.86
C ALA A 348 -27.08 8.61 20.07
N GLU A 349 -26.26 9.66 20.03
CA GLU A 349 -26.19 10.67 21.10
C GLU A 349 -27.52 11.43 21.29
N LEU A 350 -28.24 11.68 20.20
CA LEU A 350 -29.54 12.34 20.19
C LEU A 350 -30.72 11.38 20.39
N GLY A 351 -30.49 10.07 20.61
CA GLY A 351 -31.53 9.06 20.75
C GLY A 351 -32.32 8.79 19.46
N MET A 352 -31.72 9.06 18.28
CA MET A 352 -32.34 8.82 16.99
C MET A 352 -32.03 7.40 16.49
N GLY A 353 -32.87 6.85 15.62
CA GLY A 353 -32.59 5.58 14.95
C GLY A 353 -31.40 5.63 14.00
N ALA A 354 -31.01 4.46 13.42
CA ALA A 354 -29.95 4.37 12.42
C ALA A 354 -30.22 5.31 11.24
N GLU A 355 -29.15 5.75 10.57
CA GLU A 355 -29.27 6.61 9.39
C GLU A 355 -29.79 5.84 8.16
N ASP A 356 -30.47 6.55 7.28
CA ASP A 356 -31.01 6.10 5.99
C ASP A 356 -30.63 7.07 4.84
N ILE A 357 -29.63 7.91 5.08
CA ILE A 357 -29.23 9.01 4.21
C ILE A 357 -28.28 8.52 3.11
N PHE A 358 -27.33 7.66 3.50
CA PHE A 358 -26.30 7.16 2.59
C PHE A 358 -26.75 5.87 1.92
N ILE A 359 -26.31 5.70 0.68
CA ILE A 359 -26.53 4.45 -0.04
C ILE A 359 -25.85 3.31 0.70
N LYS A 360 -26.63 2.31 1.06
CA LYS A 360 -26.08 1.11 1.67
C LYS A 360 -25.42 0.26 0.60
N PRO A 361 -24.21 -0.27 0.87
CA PRO A 361 -23.58 -1.20 -0.03
C PRO A 361 -24.52 -2.35 -0.37
N ALA A 362 -24.59 -2.71 -1.67
CA ALA A 362 -25.37 -3.87 -2.09
C ALA A 362 -24.81 -5.13 -1.42
N GLN A 363 -25.69 -5.90 -0.83
CA GLN A 363 -25.33 -7.19 -0.25
C GLN A 363 -25.78 -8.29 -1.21
N PRO A 364 -24.91 -9.21 -1.62
CA PRO A 364 -25.28 -10.30 -2.51
C PRO A 364 -26.25 -11.24 -1.80
N GLN A 365 -27.06 -11.95 -2.58
CA GLN A 365 -27.80 -13.08 -2.04
C GLN A 365 -26.80 -14.15 -1.61
N SER A 366 -26.81 -14.50 -0.32
CA SER A 366 -25.94 -15.53 0.22
C SER A 366 -26.50 -16.92 -0.05
N ASP A 367 -25.64 -17.83 -0.51
CA ASP A 367 -25.96 -19.26 -0.46
C ASP A 367 -25.70 -19.76 0.97
N GLU A 368 -26.75 -19.77 1.78
CA GLU A 368 -26.67 -20.19 3.18
C GLU A 368 -26.32 -21.69 3.34
N SER A 369 -26.48 -22.49 2.28
CA SER A 369 -26.13 -23.92 2.30
C SER A 369 -24.63 -24.20 2.13
N ALA A 370 -23.88 -23.25 1.60
CA ALA A 370 -22.42 -23.38 1.44
C ALA A 370 -21.71 -23.07 2.75
N GLY A 371 -20.66 -23.86 3.05
CA GLY A 371 -19.71 -23.55 4.11
C GLY A 371 -18.87 -22.31 3.79
N TYR A 372 -18.13 -21.83 4.77
CA TYR A 372 -17.22 -20.70 4.63
C TYR A 372 -15.81 -21.17 4.27
N THR A 373 -15.14 -20.45 3.39
CA THR A 373 -13.71 -20.62 3.14
C THR A 373 -12.89 -20.13 4.34
N LEU A 374 -11.60 -20.46 4.38
CA LEU A 374 -10.72 -19.98 5.46
C LEU A 374 -10.66 -18.44 5.50
N ALA A 375 -10.50 -17.80 4.34
CA ALA A 375 -10.49 -16.34 4.24
C ALA A 375 -11.81 -15.71 4.70
N GLN A 376 -12.95 -16.30 4.33
CA GLN A 376 -14.27 -15.83 4.75
C GLN A 376 -14.44 -15.88 6.27
N LYS A 377 -13.91 -16.91 6.94
CA LYS A 377 -13.93 -17.01 8.41
C LYS A 377 -12.98 -16.01 9.08
N MET A 378 -11.77 -15.79 8.52
CA MET A 378 -10.83 -14.80 9.06
C MET A 378 -11.42 -13.40 9.02
N VAL A 379 -11.98 -12.99 7.88
CA VAL A 379 -12.65 -11.69 7.74
C VAL A 379 -13.90 -11.62 8.62
N GLY A 380 -14.69 -12.71 8.68
CA GLY A 380 -15.85 -12.81 9.58
C GLY A 380 -15.46 -12.56 11.03
N ARG A 381 -14.44 -13.25 11.53
CA ARG A 381 -13.91 -13.05 12.91
C ARG A 381 -13.54 -11.58 13.16
N ALA A 382 -12.89 -10.92 12.19
CA ALA A 382 -12.53 -9.51 12.31
C ALA A 382 -13.72 -8.55 12.27
N CYS A 383 -14.89 -9.03 11.84
CA CYS A 383 -16.17 -8.31 11.85
C CYS A 383 -17.11 -8.74 13.00
N GLY A 384 -16.70 -9.67 13.87
CA GLY A 384 -17.56 -10.27 14.89
C GLY A 384 -18.65 -11.18 14.33
N LEU A 385 -18.43 -11.75 13.14
CA LEU A 385 -19.33 -12.67 12.42
C LEU A 385 -18.68 -14.07 12.30
N GLU A 386 -19.48 -15.09 12.02
CA GLU A 386 -18.99 -16.43 11.74
C GLU A 386 -18.19 -16.49 10.43
N GLY A 387 -18.65 -15.78 9.43
CA GLY A 387 -18.00 -15.65 8.12
C GLY A 387 -18.60 -14.51 7.29
N VAL A 388 -17.88 -14.13 6.25
CA VAL A 388 -18.30 -13.06 5.32
C VAL A 388 -18.31 -13.63 3.90
N ARG A 389 -19.44 -13.58 3.21
CA ARG A 389 -19.57 -14.07 1.84
C ARG A 389 -18.95 -13.12 0.82
N ALA A 390 -18.48 -13.67 -0.30
CA ALA A 390 -17.98 -12.89 -1.42
C ALA A 390 -19.03 -11.86 -1.89
N GLY A 391 -18.59 -10.65 -2.18
CA GLY A 391 -19.42 -9.52 -2.59
C GLY A 391 -20.03 -8.73 -1.41
N MET A 392 -20.00 -9.25 -0.17
CA MET A 392 -20.45 -8.48 0.98
C MET A 392 -19.49 -7.32 1.28
N TYR A 393 -20.05 -6.15 1.54
CA TYR A 393 -19.31 -5.04 2.11
C TYR A 393 -19.22 -5.19 3.63
N VAL A 394 -17.99 -5.08 4.15
CA VAL A 394 -17.69 -5.14 5.59
C VAL A 394 -16.54 -4.18 5.96
N GLU A 395 -16.39 -3.92 7.25
CA GLU A 395 -15.30 -3.10 7.80
C GLU A 395 -14.54 -3.92 8.87
N PRO A 396 -13.71 -4.90 8.47
CA PRO A 396 -12.97 -5.74 9.41
C PRO A 396 -11.98 -4.94 10.25
N ILE A 397 -11.85 -5.32 11.53
CA ILE A 397 -10.79 -4.81 12.40
C ILE A 397 -9.43 -5.19 11.80
N THR A 398 -8.56 -4.20 11.67
CA THR A 398 -7.21 -4.33 11.12
C THR A 398 -6.21 -4.45 12.24
N ALA A 399 -5.77 -5.67 12.55
CA ALA A 399 -4.89 -5.95 13.67
C ALA A 399 -3.43 -5.54 13.43
N THR A 400 -2.98 -5.52 12.17
CA THR A 400 -1.59 -5.28 11.80
C THR A 400 -1.53 -4.43 10.55
N VAL A 401 -0.79 -3.32 10.62
CA VAL A 401 -0.63 -2.35 9.53
C VAL A 401 0.86 -2.16 9.23
N GLY A 402 1.24 -2.30 7.95
CA GLY A 402 2.60 -2.10 7.47
C GLY A 402 2.77 -0.80 6.70
N SER A 403 3.77 0.01 7.06
CA SER A 403 4.19 1.20 6.31
C SER A 403 5.68 1.11 5.99
N GLN A 404 6.05 1.41 4.75
CA GLN A 404 7.44 1.34 4.30
C GLN A 404 7.90 2.70 3.74
N ASP A 405 9.20 2.89 3.65
CA ASP A 405 9.86 4.17 3.40
C ASP A 405 9.49 4.85 2.07
N THR A 406 9.16 4.11 1.02
CA THR A 406 8.79 4.71 -0.28
C THR A 406 7.33 5.18 -0.34
N THR A 407 6.50 4.75 0.61
CA THR A 407 5.10 5.20 0.76
C THR A 407 4.84 5.87 2.11
N GLY A 408 5.73 5.70 3.08
CA GLY A 408 5.63 6.23 4.44
C GLY A 408 5.45 7.75 4.52
N PRO A 409 6.21 8.56 3.76
CA PRO A 409 5.97 10.01 3.72
C PRO A 409 4.55 10.36 3.26
N MET A 410 4.01 9.66 2.26
CA MET A 410 2.63 9.85 1.81
C MET A 410 1.63 9.38 2.88
N THR A 411 1.88 8.22 3.51
CA THR A 411 1.04 7.71 4.60
C THR A 411 1.03 8.70 5.77
N ARG A 412 2.17 9.29 6.12
CA ARG A 412 2.27 10.38 7.11
C ARG A 412 1.39 11.57 6.73
N ASP A 413 1.49 12.02 5.48
CA ASP A 413 0.73 13.19 5.02
C ASP A 413 -0.77 12.91 5.00
N GLU A 414 -1.19 11.69 4.63
CA GLU A 414 -2.59 11.23 4.74
C GLU A 414 -3.06 11.16 6.21
N ILE A 415 -2.22 10.68 7.14
CA ILE A 415 -2.54 10.67 8.58
C ILE A 415 -2.73 12.10 9.10
N LYS A 416 -1.90 13.04 8.65
CA LYS A 416 -2.04 14.45 8.99
C LYS A 416 -3.37 15.03 8.46
N GLU A 417 -3.76 14.71 7.24
CA GLU A 417 -5.04 15.13 6.65
C GLU A 417 -6.25 14.47 7.34
N LEU A 418 -6.13 13.22 7.77
CA LEU A 418 -7.15 12.56 8.61
C LEU A 418 -7.27 13.19 10.01
N ALA A 419 -6.43 14.15 10.31
CA ALA A 419 -6.46 14.97 11.52
C ALA A 419 -6.37 14.17 12.85
N SER A 420 -5.63 13.03 12.84
CA SER A 420 -5.49 12.15 13.99
C SER A 420 -4.12 12.27 14.65
N LEU A 421 -4.12 12.27 15.99
CA LEU A 421 -2.93 12.31 16.84
C LEU A 421 -2.51 10.94 17.40
N GLY A 422 -3.22 9.86 17.06
CA GLY A 422 -2.94 8.50 17.55
C GLY A 422 -3.38 7.42 16.59
N PHE A 423 -2.89 6.19 16.80
CA PHE A 423 -3.33 5.00 16.07
C PHE A 423 -4.33 4.20 16.89
N SER A 424 -5.44 3.80 16.26
CA SER A 424 -6.40 2.84 16.82
C SER A 424 -6.08 1.40 16.40
N ALA A 425 -5.33 1.19 15.32
CA ALA A 425 -4.86 -0.14 14.97
C ALA A 425 -3.93 -0.70 16.06
N ASP A 426 -4.08 -1.99 16.34
CA ASP A 426 -3.35 -2.64 17.42
C ASP A 426 -1.83 -2.65 17.24
N PHE A 427 -1.36 -2.74 15.99
CA PHE A 427 0.05 -2.74 15.65
C PHE A 427 0.31 -2.06 14.30
N VAL A 428 1.09 -0.99 14.31
CA VAL A 428 1.55 -0.28 13.11
C VAL A 428 3.07 -0.35 13.07
N LEU A 429 3.64 -0.85 11.96
CA LEU A 429 5.08 -0.98 11.76
C LEU A 429 5.54 -0.10 10.60
N GLN A 430 6.55 0.74 10.84
CA GLN A 430 7.28 1.51 9.84
C GLN A 430 8.64 0.89 9.57
N SER A 431 9.04 0.79 8.29
CA SER A 431 10.35 0.29 7.88
C SER A 431 11.06 1.18 6.87
N PHE A 432 12.36 0.89 6.61
CA PHE A 432 13.23 1.63 5.71
C PHE A 432 13.97 0.72 4.71
N CYS A 433 13.38 -0.42 4.37
CA CYS A 433 14.03 -1.47 3.57
C CYS A 433 14.31 -1.10 2.10
N HIS A 434 13.64 -0.09 1.55
CA HIS A 434 13.81 0.31 0.15
C HIS A 434 14.88 1.39 -0.05
N THR A 435 15.21 2.13 1.00
CA THR A 435 16.10 3.30 0.91
C THR A 435 17.32 3.22 1.82
N ALA A 436 17.49 2.12 2.57
CA ALA A 436 18.58 1.97 3.53
C ALA A 436 19.95 1.85 2.86
N ALA A 437 20.05 1.11 1.73
CA ALA A 437 21.26 1.04 0.93
C ALA A 437 21.31 2.26 0.01
N TYR A 438 22.41 3.00 -0.03
CA TYR A 438 22.63 4.16 -0.91
C TYR A 438 21.53 5.25 -0.81
N PRO A 439 21.23 5.79 0.40
CA PRO A 439 20.18 6.79 0.58
C PRO A 439 20.49 8.10 -0.13
N LYS A 440 19.49 8.67 -0.78
CA LYS A 440 19.51 10.05 -1.29
C LYS A 440 19.32 11.04 -0.14
N PRO A 441 19.62 12.34 -0.29
CA PRO A 441 19.39 13.34 0.76
C PRO A 441 17.93 13.36 1.29
N SER A 442 16.95 13.19 0.40
CA SER A 442 15.53 13.07 0.77
C SER A 442 15.24 11.83 1.60
N ASP A 443 15.91 10.71 1.29
CA ASP A 443 15.77 9.46 2.04
C ASP A 443 16.37 9.64 3.45
N ALA A 444 17.54 10.27 3.56
CA ALA A 444 18.17 10.57 4.85
C ALA A 444 17.27 11.47 5.73
N LEU A 445 16.58 12.44 5.14
CA LEU A 445 15.61 13.26 5.85
C LEU A 445 14.40 12.42 6.31
N THR A 446 13.91 11.52 5.46
CA THR A 446 12.83 10.58 5.81
C THR A 446 13.25 9.64 6.93
N HIS A 447 14.47 9.10 6.90
CA HIS A 447 15.03 8.24 7.96
C HIS A 447 15.09 8.96 9.32
N LYS A 448 15.26 10.28 9.30
CA LYS A 448 15.33 11.11 10.51
C LYS A 448 13.96 11.51 11.05
N THR A 449 13.00 11.82 10.19
CA THR A 449 11.74 12.48 10.59
C THR A 449 10.54 11.55 10.67
N LEU A 450 10.51 10.48 9.88
CA LEU A 450 9.37 9.54 9.86
C LEU A 450 9.27 8.67 11.12
N PRO A 451 10.37 8.19 11.73
CA PRO A 451 10.30 7.44 12.98
C PRO A 451 9.57 8.18 14.09
N ASP A 452 9.97 9.40 14.41
CA ASP A 452 9.37 10.21 15.47
C ASP A 452 7.87 10.43 15.25
N PHE A 453 7.47 10.65 14.00
CA PHE A 453 6.06 10.81 13.64
C PHE A 453 5.25 9.54 13.92
N MET A 454 5.77 8.37 13.57
CA MET A 454 5.07 7.09 13.78
C MET A 454 5.06 6.69 15.25
N ILE A 455 6.18 6.85 15.95
CA ILE A 455 6.34 6.51 17.35
C ILE A 455 5.45 7.37 18.23
N SER A 456 5.37 8.69 17.98
CA SER A 456 4.52 9.61 18.74
C SER A 456 3.03 9.27 18.70
N ARG A 457 2.63 8.42 17.72
CA ARG A 457 1.25 7.91 17.55
C ARG A 457 1.06 6.47 18.03
N GLY A 458 2.08 5.88 18.66
CA GLY A 458 2.05 4.50 19.16
C GLY A 458 2.49 3.44 18.14
N GLY A 459 3.02 3.83 16.98
CA GLY A 459 3.60 2.92 16.00
C GLY A 459 5.00 2.44 16.41
N VAL A 460 5.43 1.31 15.88
CA VAL A 460 6.79 0.79 16.01
C VAL A 460 7.58 1.15 14.75
N SER A 461 8.76 1.73 14.91
CA SER A 461 9.63 2.05 13.79
C SER A 461 10.88 1.17 13.80
N LEU A 462 11.13 0.50 12.67
CA LEU A 462 12.41 -0.12 12.39
C LEU A 462 13.46 0.95 12.08
N ARG A 463 14.72 0.57 12.08
CA ARG A 463 15.86 1.41 11.74
C ARG A 463 16.33 1.11 10.30
N PRO A 464 16.93 2.07 9.59
CA PRO A 464 17.60 1.78 8.33
C PRO A 464 18.66 0.66 8.51
N GLY A 465 18.57 -0.39 7.68
CA GLY A 465 19.42 -1.56 7.81
C GLY A 465 18.85 -2.70 8.65
N ASP A 466 17.72 -2.53 9.31
CA ASP A 466 17.04 -3.65 9.99
C ASP A 466 16.56 -4.73 9.02
N GLY A 467 16.25 -4.34 7.78
CA GLY A 467 15.89 -5.25 6.71
C GLY A 467 14.48 -5.07 6.16
N VAL A 468 14.01 -6.09 5.47
CA VAL A 468 12.75 -6.09 4.72
C VAL A 468 11.56 -6.07 5.66
N ILE A 469 10.64 -5.12 5.43
CA ILE A 469 9.42 -4.97 6.26
C ILE A 469 8.67 -6.28 6.43
N HIS A 470 8.50 -7.06 5.36
CA HIS A 470 7.65 -8.25 5.38
C HIS A 470 8.19 -9.33 6.29
N SER A 471 9.52 -9.48 6.36
CA SER A 471 10.18 -10.41 7.28
C SER A 471 9.98 -10.04 8.76
N TRP A 472 9.92 -8.73 9.07
CA TRP A 472 9.61 -8.25 10.40
C TRP A 472 8.12 -8.25 10.71
N LEU A 473 7.30 -7.77 9.76
CA LEU A 473 5.86 -7.61 9.96
C LEU A 473 5.19 -8.97 10.17
N ASN A 474 5.57 -10.00 9.39
CA ASN A 474 5.02 -11.35 9.55
C ASN A 474 5.31 -11.93 10.94
N ARG A 475 6.42 -11.55 11.57
CA ARG A 475 6.73 -11.95 12.95
C ARG A 475 5.83 -11.27 13.98
N MET A 476 5.10 -10.23 13.58
CA MET A 476 4.15 -9.51 14.43
C MET A 476 2.69 -9.88 14.15
N VAL A 477 2.43 -10.73 13.15
CA VAL A 477 1.07 -11.17 12.81
C VAL A 477 0.51 -12.10 13.88
N LEU A 478 -0.74 -11.88 14.26
CA LEU A 478 -1.52 -12.81 15.07
C LEU A 478 -2.29 -13.76 14.15
N PRO A 479 -2.37 -15.05 14.49
CA PRO A 479 -3.09 -16.01 13.68
C PRO A 479 -4.55 -15.62 13.45
N ASP A 480 -5.05 -15.91 12.26
CA ASP A 480 -6.44 -15.67 11.84
C ASP A 480 -6.92 -14.22 11.96
N THR A 481 -6.01 -13.24 11.85
CA THR A 481 -6.36 -11.81 11.90
C THR A 481 -6.23 -11.16 10.52
N VAL A 482 -6.90 -10.01 10.37
CA VAL A 482 -6.85 -9.19 9.16
C VAL A 482 -5.83 -8.07 9.32
N GLY A 483 -5.13 -7.75 8.23
CA GLY A 483 -4.23 -6.62 8.19
C GLY A 483 -4.15 -5.96 6.81
N THR A 484 -3.31 -4.93 6.72
CA THR A 484 -3.04 -4.18 5.49
C THR A 484 -1.63 -3.61 5.48
N GLY A 485 -1.22 -3.06 4.37
CA GLY A 485 0.03 -2.31 4.26
C GLY A 485 0.20 -1.64 2.90
N GLY A 486 1.14 -0.70 2.85
CA GLY A 486 1.42 0.13 1.68
C GLY A 486 2.26 -0.55 0.60
N ASP A 487 2.60 -1.81 0.76
CA ASP A 487 3.30 -2.62 -0.23
C ASP A 487 2.43 -3.80 -0.66
N SER A 488 2.39 -4.10 -1.96
CA SER A 488 1.62 -5.23 -2.52
C SER A 488 2.05 -6.60 -1.98
N HIS A 489 3.28 -6.71 -1.48
CA HIS A 489 3.82 -7.91 -0.82
C HIS A 489 3.51 -7.98 0.68
N THR A 490 2.68 -7.09 1.22
CA THR A 490 2.13 -7.27 2.56
C THR A 490 1.16 -8.44 2.55
N ARG A 491 1.67 -9.64 2.79
CA ARG A 491 0.93 -10.91 2.76
C ARG A 491 1.15 -11.66 4.06
N PHE A 492 0.06 -12.14 4.66
CA PHE A 492 0.09 -12.80 5.96
C PHE A 492 -0.32 -14.26 5.83
N PRO A 493 0.62 -15.21 5.81
CA PRO A 493 0.31 -16.62 5.61
C PRO A 493 -0.56 -17.22 6.72
N ILE A 494 -0.38 -16.78 7.98
CA ILE A 494 -1.15 -17.26 9.15
C ILE A 494 -2.33 -16.37 9.52
N GLY A 495 -2.57 -15.33 8.76
CA GLY A 495 -3.71 -14.42 8.80
C GLY A 495 -4.11 -14.11 7.37
N ILE A 496 -4.68 -12.93 7.15
CA ILE A 496 -4.98 -12.42 5.82
C ILE A 496 -4.73 -10.91 5.77
N SER A 497 -4.17 -10.42 4.68
CA SER A 497 -3.95 -8.99 4.49
C SER A 497 -4.41 -8.53 3.11
N PHE A 498 -4.96 -7.35 3.08
CA PHE A 498 -5.40 -6.67 1.87
C PHE A 498 -4.52 -5.43 1.65
N PRO A 499 -3.46 -5.53 0.84
CA PRO A 499 -2.59 -4.39 0.55
C PRO A 499 -3.38 -3.24 -0.07
N ALA A 500 -2.99 -2.01 0.27
CA ALA A 500 -3.74 -0.82 -0.10
C ALA A 500 -2.83 0.37 -0.41
N GLY A 501 -3.39 1.40 -1.02
CA GLY A 501 -2.72 2.70 -1.17
C GLY A 501 -2.53 3.40 0.18
N SER A 502 -1.61 4.37 0.24
CA SER A 502 -1.23 5.08 1.47
C SER A 502 -2.42 5.72 2.20
N GLY A 503 -3.47 6.15 1.50
CA GLY A 503 -4.67 6.71 2.10
C GLY A 503 -5.45 5.69 2.92
N LEU A 504 -5.69 4.49 2.39
CA LEU A 504 -6.39 3.42 3.09
C LEU A 504 -5.51 2.80 4.20
N VAL A 505 -4.19 2.76 4.00
CA VAL A 505 -3.24 2.37 5.06
C VAL A 505 -3.28 3.35 6.23
N ALA A 506 -3.30 4.66 5.94
CA ALA A 506 -3.46 5.71 6.94
C ALA A 506 -4.81 5.58 7.67
N PHE A 507 -5.88 5.37 6.93
CA PHE A 507 -7.23 5.12 7.47
C PHE A 507 -7.22 3.92 8.43
N ALA A 508 -6.65 2.78 8.00
CA ALA A 508 -6.58 1.57 8.81
C ALA A 508 -5.74 1.78 10.08
N ALA A 509 -4.63 2.52 9.99
CA ALA A 509 -3.82 2.85 11.16
C ALA A 509 -4.59 3.74 12.16
N VAL A 510 -5.28 4.76 11.67
CA VAL A 510 -6.00 5.75 12.48
C VAL A 510 -7.28 5.17 13.08
N LEU A 511 -8.07 4.44 12.31
CA LEU A 511 -9.40 3.96 12.76
C LEU A 511 -9.41 2.49 13.21
N GLY A 512 -8.34 1.73 12.94
CA GLY A 512 -8.24 0.32 13.34
C GLY A 512 -9.12 -0.64 12.54
N SER A 513 -9.69 -0.20 11.44
CA SER A 513 -10.48 -1.01 10.51
C SER A 513 -10.28 -0.56 9.07
N MET A 514 -10.75 -1.33 8.10
CA MET A 514 -10.69 -0.95 6.69
C MET A 514 -11.96 -1.35 5.95
N PRO A 515 -12.43 -0.55 4.98
CA PRO A 515 -13.54 -0.96 4.12
C PRO A 515 -13.10 -2.08 3.18
N LEU A 516 -13.92 -3.08 3.04
CA LEU A 516 -13.66 -4.25 2.21
C LEU A 516 -14.94 -4.74 1.53
N ASN A 517 -14.94 -4.81 0.21
CA ASN A 517 -15.85 -5.66 -0.54
C ASN A 517 -15.20 -7.05 -0.59
N MET A 518 -15.79 -8.03 0.10
CA MET A 518 -15.19 -9.35 0.25
C MET A 518 -14.97 -10.02 -1.11
N PRO A 519 -13.71 -10.29 -1.51
CA PRO A 519 -13.45 -10.95 -2.79
C PRO A 519 -13.85 -12.43 -2.77
N GLU A 520 -14.05 -13.00 -3.95
CA GLU A 520 -14.10 -14.45 -4.12
C GLU A 520 -12.74 -15.08 -3.86
N SER A 521 -12.71 -16.37 -3.54
CA SER A 521 -11.48 -17.13 -3.34
C SER A 521 -11.20 -18.10 -4.49
N VAL A 522 -9.93 -18.19 -4.88
CA VAL A 522 -9.35 -19.27 -5.69
C VAL A 522 -8.55 -20.16 -4.75
N LEU A 523 -8.82 -21.45 -4.78
CA LEU A 523 -8.08 -22.42 -3.98
C LEU A 523 -6.97 -23.06 -4.83
N VAL A 524 -5.74 -23.03 -4.33
CA VAL A 524 -4.64 -23.86 -4.82
C VAL A 524 -4.44 -25.00 -3.84
N ARG A 525 -4.64 -26.21 -4.33
CA ARG A 525 -4.50 -27.44 -3.56
C ARG A 525 -3.30 -28.26 -4.03
N PHE A 526 -2.32 -28.38 -3.16
CA PHE A 526 -1.18 -29.26 -3.40
C PHE A 526 -1.47 -30.68 -2.91
N SER A 527 -0.96 -31.68 -3.63
CA SER A 527 -1.02 -33.09 -3.26
C SER A 527 0.30 -33.77 -3.63
N GLY A 528 0.49 -35.01 -3.18
CA GLY A 528 1.73 -35.75 -3.43
C GLY A 528 2.89 -35.30 -2.55
N LYS A 529 4.11 -35.58 -2.98
CA LYS A 529 5.36 -35.31 -2.25
C LYS A 529 6.34 -34.50 -3.09
N MET A 530 6.97 -33.53 -2.47
CA MET A 530 8.04 -32.75 -3.10
C MET A 530 9.20 -33.68 -3.47
N GLN A 531 9.68 -33.56 -4.71
CA GLN A 531 10.73 -34.41 -5.24
C GLN A 531 12.11 -33.86 -4.85
N PRO A 532 13.16 -34.71 -4.76
CA PRO A 532 14.53 -34.25 -4.52
C PRO A 532 14.97 -33.21 -5.55
N GLY A 533 15.63 -32.16 -5.10
CA GLY A 533 16.09 -31.06 -5.96
C GLY A 533 15.00 -30.02 -6.30
N ILE A 534 13.74 -30.30 -6.00
CA ILE A 534 12.65 -29.33 -6.13
C ILE A 534 12.54 -28.50 -4.84
N THR A 535 12.36 -27.22 -5.01
CA THR A 535 12.33 -26.23 -3.93
C THR A 535 10.97 -25.59 -3.79
N LEU A 536 10.75 -24.85 -2.70
CA LEU A 536 9.51 -24.11 -2.51
C LEU A 536 9.31 -23.03 -3.59
N ARG A 537 10.40 -22.43 -4.11
CA ARG A 537 10.33 -21.49 -5.22
C ARG A 537 9.77 -22.12 -6.51
N ASP A 538 10.04 -23.41 -6.74
CA ASP A 538 9.45 -24.12 -7.87
C ASP A 538 7.94 -24.28 -7.68
N LEU A 539 7.46 -24.46 -6.45
CA LEU A 539 6.03 -24.48 -6.14
C LEU A 539 5.38 -23.10 -6.36
N VAL A 540 6.06 -22.03 -5.98
CA VAL A 540 5.63 -20.65 -6.29
C VAL A 540 5.38 -20.49 -7.79
N ASN A 541 6.32 -20.93 -8.62
CA ASN A 541 6.23 -20.84 -10.08
C ASN A 541 5.30 -21.91 -10.68
N ALA A 542 5.05 -23.03 -10.01
CA ALA A 542 4.09 -24.03 -10.44
C ALA A 542 2.66 -23.50 -10.46
N ILE A 543 2.30 -22.57 -9.55
CA ILE A 543 0.95 -21.99 -9.51
C ILE A 543 0.59 -21.34 -10.87
N PRO A 544 1.34 -20.33 -11.38
CA PRO A 544 1.06 -19.78 -12.71
C PRO A 544 1.27 -20.79 -13.83
N TYR A 545 2.25 -21.70 -13.75
CA TYR A 545 2.53 -22.71 -14.77
C TYR A 545 1.33 -23.65 -15.00
N TYR A 546 0.76 -24.19 -13.95
CA TYR A 546 -0.44 -25.04 -14.05
C TYR A 546 -1.70 -24.24 -14.40
N ALA A 547 -1.81 -22.98 -13.96
CA ALA A 547 -2.89 -22.09 -14.37
C ALA A 547 -2.87 -21.82 -15.88
N ILE A 548 -1.70 -21.59 -16.46
CA ILE A 548 -1.53 -21.42 -17.91
C ILE A 548 -1.92 -22.72 -18.65
N LYS A 549 -1.43 -23.87 -18.22
CA LYS A 549 -1.78 -25.16 -18.83
C LYS A 549 -3.27 -25.47 -18.81
N LYS A 550 -3.99 -24.93 -17.82
CA LYS A 550 -5.46 -25.08 -17.71
C LYS A 550 -6.25 -23.93 -18.35
N GLY A 551 -5.59 -22.98 -19.03
CA GLY A 551 -6.23 -21.82 -19.66
C GLY A 551 -6.81 -20.81 -18.68
N LEU A 552 -6.37 -20.83 -17.42
CA LEU A 552 -6.81 -19.94 -16.34
C LEU A 552 -5.95 -18.66 -16.21
N LEU A 553 -4.82 -18.65 -16.89
CA LEU A 553 -3.88 -17.52 -16.95
C LEU A 553 -3.30 -17.45 -18.36
N THR A 554 -3.14 -16.24 -18.91
CA THR A 554 -2.44 -16.01 -20.18
C THR A 554 -1.26 -15.08 -19.96
N VAL A 555 -0.18 -15.30 -20.73
CA VAL A 555 1.00 -14.42 -20.72
C VAL A 555 0.72 -13.17 -21.55
N GLU A 556 -0.05 -13.32 -22.64
CA GLU A 556 -0.39 -12.22 -23.53
C GLU A 556 -1.13 -11.09 -22.78
N LYS A 557 -0.71 -9.84 -23.05
CA LYS A 557 -1.27 -8.65 -22.39
C LYS A 557 -2.62 -8.22 -22.95
N LYS A 558 -2.87 -8.52 -24.22
CA LYS A 558 -4.16 -8.24 -24.86
C LYS A 558 -5.15 -9.35 -24.52
N ASN A 559 -6.33 -8.98 -24.03
CA ASN A 559 -7.36 -9.93 -23.59
C ASN A 559 -6.86 -10.90 -22.51
N LYS A 560 -6.02 -10.42 -21.59
CA LYS A 560 -5.40 -11.23 -20.55
C LYS A 560 -6.45 -11.94 -19.70
N ILE A 561 -6.36 -13.26 -19.62
CA ILE A 561 -7.07 -14.08 -18.63
C ILE A 561 -6.18 -14.16 -17.39
N ASN A 562 -6.73 -13.89 -16.21
CA ASN A 562 -6.05 -14.08 -14.95
C ASN A 562 -7.10 -14.44 -13.88
N VAL A 563 -7.20 -15.71 -13.57
CA VAL A 563 -8.16 -16.23 -12.58
C VAL A 563 -7.93 -15.69 -11.17
N PHE A 564 -6.71 -15.26 -10.86
CA PHE A 564 -6.33 -14.76 -9.53
C PHE A 564 -6.62 -13.28 -9.34
N ALA A 565 -6.74 -12.51 -10.43
CA ALA A 565 -6.87 -11.06 -10.36
C ALA A 565 -8.09 -10.64 -9.53
N GLY A 566 -7.84 -9.84 -8.49
CA GLY A 566 -8.88 -9.34 -7.58
C GLY A 566 -9.50 -10.40 -6.66
N LYS A 567 -9.02 -11.64 -6.65
CA LYS A 567 -9.51 -12.72 -5.81
C LYS A 567 -8.54 -13.02 -4.67
N ILE A 568 -9.02 -13.67 -3.63
CA ILE A 568 -8.18 -14.19 -2.56
C ILE A 568 -7.58 -15.51 -3.00
N LEU A 569 -6.27 -15.65 -2.86
CA LEU A 569 -5.58 -16.91 -3.07
C LEU A 569 -5.51 -17.68 -1.74
N GLU A 570 -6.23 -18.79 -1.65
CA GLU A 570 -6.14 -19.71 -0.53
C GLU A 570 -5.29 -20.92 -0.92
N ILE A 571 -4.31 -21.26 -0.11
CA ILE A 571 -3.36 -22.36 -0.39
C ILE A 571 -3.51 -23.44 0.68
N GLU A 572 -3.65 -24.70 0.26
CA GLU A 572 -3.71 -25.86 1.15
C GLU A 572 -2.93 -27.08 0.61
N GLY A 573 -2.78 -28.11 1.42
CA GLY A 573 -2.11 -29.36 1.05
C GLY A 573 -0.65 -29.42 1.51
N LEU A 574 -0.15 -28.40 2.17
CA LEU A 574 1.20 -28.32 2.73
C LEU A 574 1.15 -27.89 4.21
N PRO A 575 0.42 -28.64 5.06
CA PRO A 575 0.04 -28.16 6.40
C PRO A 575 1.23 -28.04 7.38
N ASP A 576 2.35 -28.71 7.11
CA ASP A 576 3.53 -28.75 7.98
C ASP A 576 4.64 -27.77 7.56
N LEU A 577 4.38 -26.91 6.57
CA LEU A 577 5.32 -25.86 6.20
C LEU A 577 5.61 -24.97 7.42
N LYS A 578 6.86 -24.58 7.58
CA LYS A 578 7.22 -23.51 8.50
C LYS A 578 6.58 -22.19 8.02
N VAL A 579 6.30 -21.29 8.96
CA VAL A 579 5.59 -20.04 8.62
C VAL A 579 6.38 -19.20 7.60
N GLU A 580 7.71 -19.16 7.69
CA GLU A 580 8.56 -18.49 6.70
C GLU A 580 8.48 -19.13 5.31
N GLN A 581 8.27 -20.46 5.21
CA GLN A 581 8.03 -21.13 3.94
C GLN A 581 6.63 -20.78 3.40
N ALA A 582 5.62 -20.81 4.25
CA ALA A 582 4.27 -20.40 3.89
C ALA A 582 4.23 -18.92 3.45
N PHE A 583 5.08 -18.07 4.04
CA PHE A 583 5.21 -16.68 3.62
C PHE A 583 5.74 -16.57 2.17
N GLU A 584 6.70 -17.37 1.76
CA GLU A 584 7.19 -17.37 0.37
C GLU A 584 6.05 -17.63 -0.64
N LEU A 585 5.19 -18.60 -0.35
CA LEU A 585 4.01 -18.89 -1.17
C LEU A 585 3.00 -17.74 -1.17
N SER A 586 2.71 -17.16 0.00
CA SER A 586 1.72 -16.09 0.11
C SER A 586 2.22 -14.79 -0.52
N ASP A 587 3.48 -14.47 -0.37
CA ASP A 587 4.10 -13.24 -0.91
C ASP A 587 4.00 -13.17 -2.44
N ALA A 588 4.28 -14.29 -3.11
CA ALA A 588 4.21 -14.40 -4.57
C ALA A 588 2.80 -14.14 -5.16
N SER A 589 1.75 -14.22 -4.35
CA SER A 589 0.38 -13.91 -4.78
C SER A 589 0.22 -12.47 -5.28
N ALA A 590 1.12 -11.57 -4.83
CA ALA A 590 1.17 -10.19 -5.30
C ALA A 590 1.39 -10.09 -6.82
N GLU A 591 2.19 -10.99 -7.39
CA GLU A 591 2.48 -11.01 -8.83
C GLU A 591 1.33 -11.56 -9.67
N ARG A 592 0.38 -12.23 -9.03
CA ARG A 592 -0.87 -12.71 -9.65
C ARG A 592 -1.97 -11.66 -9.60
N SER A 593 -1.71 -10.47 -9.11
CA SER A 593 -2.72 -9.43 -8.84
C SER A 593 -3.84 -9.91 -7.90
N ALA A 594 -3.54 -10.88 -7.04
CA ALA A 594 -4.49 -11.35 -6.02
C ALA A 594 -4.79 -10.25 -5.00
N ALA A 595 -6.04 -10.16 -4.55
CA ALA A 595 -6.46 -9.18 -3.54
C ALA A 595 -5.82 -9.48 -2.19
N ALA A 596 -5.70 -10.76 -1.84
CA ALA A 596 -5.13 -11.25 -0.59
C ALA A 596 -4.60 -12.67 -0.76
N CYS A 597 -3.92 -13.19 0.26
CA CYS A 597 -3.53 -14.61 0.32
C CYS A 597 -3.51 -15.10 1.76
N THR A 598 -3.85 -16.36 1.96
CA THR A 598 -3.65 -17.10 3.22
C THR A 598 -3.26 -18.55 2.94
N VAL A 599 -2.60 -19.19 3.90
CA VAL A 599 -2.10 -20.57 3.77
C VAL A 599 -2.63 -21.42 4.93
N ALA A 600 -3.27 -22.53 4.62
CA ALA A 600 -3.77 -23.45 5.62
C ALA A 600 -2.62 -24.28 6.22
N LEU A 601 -2.29 -24.01 7.47
CA LEU A 601 -1.23 -24.70 8.22
C LEU A 601 -1.80 -25.49 9.39
N ASN A 602 -1.02 -26.48 9.86
CA ASN A 602 -1.21 -27.08 11.16
C ASN A 602 -0.85 -26.09 12.29
N THR A 603 -1.28 -26.39 13.50
CA THR A 603 -1.10 -25.51 14.67
C THR A 603 0.36 -25.50 15.14
N GLU A 604 1.09 -26.60 15.01
CA GLU A 604 2.45 -26.79 15.50
C GLU A 604 3.46 -25.80 14.88
N PRO A 605 3.53 -25.59 13.55
CA PRO A 605 4.40 -24.58 12.95
C PRO A 605 4.09 -23.16 13.44
N VAL A 606 2.81 -22.85 13.69
CA VAL A 606 2.38 -21.54 14.17
C VAL A 606 2.79 -21.35 15.65
N ILE A 607 2.63 -22.35 16.49
CA ILE A 607 3.10 -22.33 17.90
C ILE A 607 4.61 -22.09 17.96
N GLU A 608 5.39 -22.84 17.16
CA GLU A 608 6.85 -22.68 17.07
C GLU A 608 7.21 -21.24 16.71
N TYR A 609 6.56 -20.70 15.69
CA TYR A 609 6.79 -19.35 15.20
C TYR A 609 6.44 -18.26 16.23
N LEU A 610 5.30 -18.38 16.90
CA LEU A 610 4.90 -17.41 17.93
C LEU A 610 5.82 -17.43 19.14
N LYS A 611 6.30 -18.59 19.59
CA LYS A 611 7.30 -18.70 20.66
C LYS A 611 8.59 -17.98 20.28
N SER A 612 9.03 -18.15 19.04
CA SER A 612 10.19 -17.43 18.49
C SER A 612 9.95 -15.91 18.49
N ASN A 613 8.77 -15.48 18.04
CA ASN A 613 8.45 -14.06 17.92
C ASN A 613 8.31 -13.36 19.29
N ILE A 614 7.84 -14.06 20.32
CA ILE A 614 7.82 -13.56 21.69
C ILE A 614 9.25 -13.24 22.16
N ALA A 615 10.20 -14.14 21.91
CA ALA A 615 11.61 -13.89 22.25
C ALA A 615 12.21 -12.73 21.42
N LEU A 616 11.81 -12.59 20.16
CA LEU A 616 12.22 -11.44 19.33
C LEU A 616 11.69 -10.12 19.92
N ILE A 617 10.43 -10.06 20.33
CA ILE A 617 9.86 -8.84 20.94
C ILE A 617 10.63 -8.46 22.21
N ASP A 618 10.99 -9.44 23.06
CA ASP A 618 11.82 -9.17 24.24
C ASP A 618 13.18 -8.58 23.84
N ALA A 619 13.83 -9.16 22.84
CA ALA A 619 15.10 -8.65 22.33
C ALA A 619 14.98 -7.25 21.71
N MET A 620 13.85 -6.93 21.02
CA MET A 620 13.58 -5.58 20.51
C MET A 620 13.46 -4.57 21.65
N VAL A 621 12.76 -4.92 22.72
CA VAL A 621 12.60 -4.06 23.90
C VAL A 621 13.95 -3.81 24.58
N GLU A 622 14.78 -4.85 24.72
CA GLU A 622 16.13 -4.75 25.30
C GLU A 622 17.07 -3.91 24.39
N ALA A 623 16.94 -4.04 23.07
CA ALA A 623 17.71 -3.27 22.10
C ALA A 623 17.24 -1.80 21.95
N GLY A 624 16.26 -1.38 22.76
CA GLY A 624 15.80 0.00 22.83
C GLY A 624 14.93 0.42 21.63
N TYR A 625 14.15 -0.50 21.05
CA TYR A 625 13.07 -0.09 20.14
C TYR A 625 12.01 0.66 20.93
N GLU A 626 11.62 1.79 20.38
CA GLU A 626 10.62 2.66 20.99
C GLU A 626 9.21 2.05 20.87
N SER A 627 8.20 2.67 21.50
CA SER A 627 6.83 2.14 21.60
C SER A 627 6.76 0.78 22.31
N LYS A 628 7.54 0.66 23.40
CA LYS A 628 7.59 -0.54 24.25
C LYS A 628 6.20 -1.07 24.64
N GLN A 629 5.24 -0.20 24.92
CA GLN A 629 3.88 -0.61 25.29
C GLN A 629 3.18 -1.36 24.13
N THR A 630 3.35 -0.90 22.90
CA THR A 630 2.80 -1.56 21.71
C THR A 630 3.44 -2.93 21.48
N LEU A 631 4.75 -3.04 21.63
CA LEU A 631 5.46 -4.31 21.56
C LEU A 631 4.99 -5.29 22.63
N LEU A 632 4.90 -4.84 23.89
CA LEU A 632 4.45 -5.71 24.99
C LEU A 632 2.98 -6.13 24.86
N ARG A 633 2.09 -5.24 24.42
CA ARG A 633 0.71 -5.58 24.11
C ARG A 633 0.64 -6.67 23.01
N ARG A 634 1.47 -6.57 21.96
CA ARG A 634 1.53 -7.59 20.91
C ARG A 634 2.04 -8.91 21.44
N LYS A 635 3.07 -8.91 22.29
CA LYS A 635 3.58 -10.10 22.98
C LYS A 635 2.49 -10.78 23.82
N GLU A 636 1.76 -10.02 24.64
CA GLU A 636 0.66 -10.53 25.46
C GLU A 636 -0.41 -11.24 24.62
N LYS A 637 -0.78 -10.68 23.48
CA LYS A 637 -1.74 -11.31 22.57
C LYS A 637 -1.21 -12.61 21.96
N MET A 638 0.09 -12.70 21.65
CA MET A 638 0.72 -13.95 21.23
C MET A 638 0.70 -14.98 22.35
N GLN A 639 1.03 -14.59 23.58
CA GLN A 639 0.98 -15.47 24.75
C GLN A 639 -0.44 -16.00 24.99
N LYS A 640 -1.44 -15.13 24.89
CA LYS A 640 -2.84 -15.51 25.05
C LYS A 640 -3.29 -16.53 23.99
N PHE A 641 -2.84 -16.40 22.73
CA PHE A 641 -3.10 -17.41 21.71
C PHE A 641 -2.48 -18.75 22.08
N LEU A 642 -1.26 -18.76 22.63
CA LEU A 642 -0.54 -19.97 23.03
C LEU A 642 -1.18 -20.71 24.22
N GLU A 643 -2.04 -20.06 25.03
CA GLU A 643 -2.80 -20.71 26.10
C GLU A 643 -3.82 -21.73 25.54
N LYS A 644 -4.42 -21.40 24.40
CA LYS A 644 -5.36 -22.27 23.67
C LYS A 644 -5.17 -22.10 22.18
N PRO A 645 -4.13 -22.71 21.59
CA PRO A 645 -3.82 -22.55 20.19
C PRO A 645 -4.82 -23.28 19.30
N GLU A 646 -5.67 -22.52 18.63
CA GLU A 646 -6.71 -23.04 17.75
C GLU A 646 -6.81 -22.18 16.51
N LEU A 647 -6.59 -22.78 15.32
CA LEU A 647 -6.64 -22.11 14.04
C LEU A 647 -7.99 -22.33 13.36
N LEU A 648 -8.46 -21.33 12.63
CA LEU A 648 -9.62 -21.48 11.75
C LEU A 648 -9.31 -22.48 10.63
N LYS A 649 -10.36 -23.15 10.17
CA LYS A 649 -10.31 -24.06 9.02
C LYS A 649 -11.49 -23.79 8.10
N ALA A 650 -11.30 -23.95 6.80
CA ALA A 650 -12.39 -23.92 5.85
C ALA A 650 -13.40 -25.03 6.16
N ASP A 651 -14.67 -24.79 5.88
CA ASP A 651 -15.71 -25.81 5.98
C ASP A 651 -15.56 -26.83 4.83
N LYS A 652 -15.96 -28.07 5.07
CA LYS A 652 -15.84 -29.15 4.06
C LYS A 652 -16.61 -28.87 2.78
N ASN A 653 -17.72 -28.12 2.88
CA ASN A 653 -18.59 -27.73 1.77
C ASN A 653 -18.38 -26.28 1.35
N ALA A 654 -17.24 -25.69 1.69
CA ALA A 654 -16.87 -24.34 1.22
C ALA A 654 -16.81 -24.32 -0.31
N LYS A 655 -17.32 -23.22 -0.91
CA LYS A 655 -17.30 -23.00 -2.36
C LYS A 655 -16.21 -22.01 -2.74
N TYR A 656 -15.47 -22.34 -3.77
CA TYR A 656 -14.43 -21.52 -4.35
C TYR A 656 -14.79 -21.13 -5.79
N HIS A 657 -14.35 -19.96 -6.23
CA HIS A 657 -14.52 -19.55 -7.63
C HIS A 657 -13.85 -20.57 -8.58
N THR A 658 -12.65 -21.01 -8.22
CA THR A 658 -11.87 -22.00 -8.97
C THR A 658 -11.00 -22.79 -8.01
N ILE A 659 -10.78 -24.07 -8.30
CA ILE A 659 -9.83 -24.92 -7.60
C ILE A 659 -8.74 -25.33 -8.58
N LEU A 660 -7.51 -24.97 -8.28
CA LEU A 660 -6.31 -25.36 -9.02
C LEU A 660 -5.58 -26.46 -8.24
N GLU A 661 -5.68 -27.68 -8.72
CA GLU A 661 -4.99 -28.82 -8.13
C GLU A 661 -3.62 -29.01 -8.78
N ILE A 662 -2.58 -29.16 -7.96
CA ILE A 662 -1.18 -29.35 -8.36
C ILE A 662 -0.63 -30.58 -7.64
N ASN A 663 -0.23 -31.58 -8.42
CA ASN A 663 0.41 -32.78 -7.90
C ASN A 663 1.93 -32.61 -7.87
N LEU A 664 2.52 -32.58 -6.67
CA LEU A 664 3.96 -32.42 -6.47
C LEU A 664 4.78 -33.58 -7.07
N ASP A 665 4.20 -34.78 -7.19
CA ASP A 665 4.86 -35.92 -7.81
C ASP A 665 5.14 -35.69 -9.31
N GLU A 666 4.47 -34.73 -9.94
CA GLU A 666 4.66 -34.38 -11.37
C GLU A 666 5.76 -33.32 -11.59
N ILE A 667 6.17 -32.61 -10.55
CA ILE A 667 7.21 -31.59 -10.64
C ILE A 667 8.58 -32.26 -10.51
N LYS A 668 9.29 -32.46 -11.64
CA LYS A 668 10.53 -33.22 -11.71
C LYS A 668 11.77 -32.37 -11.97
N GLU A 669 11.60 -31.10 -12.27
CA GLU A 669 12.65 -30.14 -12.59
C GLU A 669 12.27 -28.73 -12.17
N PRO A 670 13.25 -27.81 -12.04
CA PRO A 670 12.94 -26.41 -11.68
C PRO A 670 11.98 -25.73 -12.66
N ILE A 671 11.11 -24.89 -12.11
CA ILE A 671 10.19 -24.02 -12.84
C ILE A 671 10.61 -22.56 -12.60
N LEU A 672 10.86 -21.81 -13.67
CA LEU A 672 11.35 -20.45 -13.62
C LEU A 672 10.32 -19.48 -14.20
N ALA A 673 10.30 -18.25 -13.70
CA ALA A 673 9.73 -17.15 -14.46
C ALA A 673 10.77 -16.63 -15.45
N CYS A 674 10.35 -16.46 -16.69
CA CYS A 674 11.18 -16.07 -17.81
C CYS A 674 11.36 -14.56 -17.88
N PRO A 675 12.35 -14.06 -18.65
CA PRO A 675 12.65 -12.65 -18.68
C PRO A 675 11.45 -11.77 -18.98
N ASN A 676 11.28 -10.89 -18.12
CA ASN A 676 10.60 -9.65 -17.92
C ASN A 676 9.08 -9.78 -17.72
N ASP A 677 8.61 -10.99 -17.40
CA ASP A 677 7.23 -11.21 -16.98
C ASP A 677 7.13 -12.31 -15.90
N PRO A 678 6.62 -12.04 -14.70
CA PRO A 678 6.47 -13.06 -13.65
C PRO A 678 5.37 -14.10 -13.96
N ASP A 679 4.52 -13.85 -14.96
CA ASP A 679 3.52 -14.82 -15.46
C ASP A 679 4.06 -15.72 -16.58
N ASP A 680 5.13 -15.31 -17.26
CA ASP A 680 5.79 -16.13 -18.27
C ASP A 680 6.68 -17.19 -17.62
N VAL A 681 6.10 -18.32 -17.27
CA VAL A 681 6.76 -19.39 -16.53
C VAL A 681 6.93 -20.65 -17.40
N ALA A 682 8.08 -21.28 -17.26
CA ALA A 682 8.41 -22.51 -17.98
C ALA A 682 9.34 -23.40 -17.14
N THR A 683 9.38 -24.69 -17.44
CA THR A 683 10.36 -25.60 -16.85
C THR A 683 11.76 -25.33 -17.42
N LEU A 684 12.79 -25.74 -16.68
CA LEU A 684 14.17 -25.56 -17.11
C LEU A 684 14.42 -26.19 -18.46
N SER A 685 13.89 -27.38 -18.74
CA SER A 685 14.02 -28.06 -20.04
C SER A 685 13.32 -27.31 -21.18
N GLU A 686 12.10 -26.76 -20.93
CA GLU A 686 11.37 -25.93 -21.87
C GLU A 686 12.17 -24.67 -22.25
N ILE A 687 12.76 -23.99 -21.24
CA ILE A 687 13.61 -22.82 -21.45
C ILE A 687 14.84 -23.15 -22.28
N LEU A 688 15.51 -24.27 -21.97
CA LEU A 688 16.70 -24.70 -22.70
C LEU A 688 16.42 -25.05 -24.16
N ALA A 689 15.23 -25.58 -24.44
CA ALA A 689 14.79 -25.92 -25.79
C ALA A 689 14.37 -24.68 -26.63
N ASP A 690 14.01 -23.57 -26.02
CA ASP A 690 13.58 -22.36 -26.72
C ASP A 690 14.80 -21.50 -27.15
N PRO A 691 15.11 -21.36 -28.43
CA PRO A 691 16.25 -20.61 -28.92
C PRO A 691 16.14 -19.10 -28.67
N LYS A 692 14.95 -18.57 -28.38
CA LYS A 692 14.72 -17.15 -28.14
C LYS A 692 15.10 -16.73 -26.71
N ARG A 693 15.20 -17.67 -25.79
CA ARG A 693 15.51 -17.39 -24.41
C ARG A 693 17.01 -17.43 -24.16
N PRO A 694 17.60 -16.43 -23.48
CA PRO A 694 19.04 -16.40 -23.19
C PRO A 694 19.44 -17.54 -22.23
N LYS A 695 20.64 -18.13 -22.49
CA LYS A 695 21.15 -19.24 -21.65
C LYS A 695 22.33 -18.80 -20.78
N ASN A 696 23.10 -17.81 -21.24
CA ASN A 696 24.18 -17.24 -20.44
C ASN A 696 23.63 -16.42 -19.30
N ILE A 697 24.29 -16.43 -18.18
CA ILE A 697 23.95 -15.64 -16.99
C ILE A 697 25.15 -14.76 -16.65
N ASP A 698 24.98 -13.45 -16.78
CA ASP A 698 26.02 -12.46 -16.49
C ASP A 698 26.09 -12.13 -15.01
N GLU A 699 24.93 -11.97 -14.38
CA GLU A 699 24.81 -11.59 -12.98
C GLU A 699 23.76 -12.42 -12.25
N VAL A 700 23.98 -12.66 -10.97
CA VAL A 700 23.06 -13.38 -10.08
C VAL A 700 22.74 -12.51 -8.89
N PHE A 701 21.47 -12.39 -8.53
CA PHE A 701 21.01 -11.69 -7.34
C PHE A 701 20.24 -12.61 -6.42
N VAL A 702 20.70 -12.77 -5.18
CA VAL A 702 20.00 -13.49 -4.12
C VAL A 702 19.57 -12.50 -3.03
N GLY A 703 18.29 -12.27 -2.93
CA GLY A 703 17.66 -11.31 -2.02
C GLY A 703 16.23 -11.03 -2.44
N SER A 704 15.37 -10.71 -1.54
CA SER A 704 14.01 -10.17 -1.70
C SER A 704 13.19 -10.41 -0.43
N CYS A 705 11.95 -9.89 -0.40
CA CYS A 705 10.99 -10.22 0.65
C CYS A 705 10.63 -11.71 0.74
N MET A 706 10.70 -12.45 -0.36
CA MET A 706 10.44 -13.90 -0.41
C MET A 706 11.59 -14.75 0.13
N THR A 707 12.77 -14.17 0.39
CA THR A 707 13.91 -14.93 0.90
C THR A 707 13.92 -14.98 2.42
N ASN A 708 14.45 -16.06 2.96
CA ASN A 708 14.67 -16.32 4.38
C ASN A 708 16.03 -17.00 4.54
N ILE A 709 16.48 -17.19 5.76
CA ILE A 709 17.82 -17.72 6.06
C ILE A 709 18.13 -19.04 5.35
N GLY A 710 17.13 -19.88 5.11
CA GLY A 710 17.28 -21.17 4.41
C GLY A 710 17.84 -21.03 2.99
N HIS A 711 17.38 -19.98 2.25
CA HIS A 711 17.89 -19.71 0.91
C HIS A 711 19.38 -19.39 0.89
N TYR A 712 19.85 -18.62 1.86
CA TYR A 712 21.26 -18.23 1.97
C TYR A 712 22.14 -19.38 2.43
N ARG A 713 21.64 -20.24 3.33
CA ARG A 713 22.31 -21.48 3.74
C ARG A 713 22.41 -22.45 2.57
N ALA A 714 21.34 -22.60 1.77
CA ALA A 714 21.35 -23.43 0.56
C ALA A 714 22.35 -22.90 -0.47
N LEU A 715 22.31 -21.58 -0.76
CA LEU A 715 23.30 -20.91 -1.61
C LEU A 715 24.73 -21.19 -1.15
N GLY A 716 25.01 -20.98 0.14
CA GLY A 716 26.35 -21.23 0.71
C GLY A 716 26.78 -22.68 0.62
N ALA A 717 25.86 -23.64 0.88
CA ALA A 717 26.15 -25.08 0.80
C ALA A 717 26.46 -25.54 -0.63
N VAL A 718 25.78 -24.97 -1.64
CA VAL A 718 26.04 -25.28 -3.04
C VAL A 718 27.37 -24.66 -3.50
N LEU A 719 27.67 -23.42 -3.10
CA LEU A 719 28.92 -22.71 -3.43
C LEU A 719 30.14 -23.22 -2.67
N GLN A 720 29.96 -24.03 -1.64
CA GLN A 720 31.06 -24.51 -0.79
C GLN A 720 32.13 -25.25 -1.60
N GLY A 721 33.36 -24.72 -1.57
CA GLY A 721 34.53 -25.31 -2.22
C GLY A 721 34.72 -24.91 -3.69
N GLU A 722 33.83 -24.11 -4.28
CA GLU A 722 33.89 -23.75 -5.71
C GLU A 722 34.84 -22.57 -6.01
N GLY A 723 35.24 -21.79 -5.01
CA GLY A 723 36.04 -20.59 -5.21
C GLY A 723 35.27 -19.48 -5.92
N GLN A 724 36.02 -18.54 -6.56
CA GLN A 724 35.40 -17.40 -7.25
C GLN A 724 34.54 -17.87 -8.44
N VAL A 725 33.28 -17.45 -8.48
CA VAL A 725 32.35 -17.81 -9.56
C VAL A 725 32.43 -16.85 -10.74
N PRO A 726 32.14 -17.32 -11.98
CA PRO A 726 32.22 -16.49 -13.19
C PRO A 726 31.13 -15.42 -13.28
N ALA A 727 29.91 -15.67 -12.81
CA ALA A 727 28.86 -14.68 -12.80
C ALA A 727 29.05 -13.70 -11.65
N ARG A 728 28.73 -12.42 -11.85
CA ARG A 728 28.75 -11.43 -10.75
C ARG A 728 27.64 -11.74 -9.76
N LEU A 729 28.01 -12.11 -8.55
CA LEU A 729 27.07 -12.53 -7.51
C LEU A 729 26.77 -11.36 -6.54
N TRP A 730 25.49 -11.04 -6.38
CA TRP A 730 24.96 -10.07 -5.41
C TRP A 730 24.15 -10.79 -4.33
N ILE A 731 24.36 -10.42 -3.10
CA ILE A 731 23.62 -11.00 -1.96
C ILE A 731 23.10 -9.85 -1.09
N ALA A 732 21.79 -9.84 -0.81
CA ALA A 732 21.16 -8.92 0.12
C ALA A 732 20.35 -9.72 1.13
N PRO A 733 20.81 -9.89 2.38
CA PRO A 733 20.06 -10.64 3.39
C PRO A 733 18.73 -9.93 3.71
N PRO A 734 17.68 -10.68 4.07
CA PRO A 734 16.37 -10.06 4.29
C PRO A 734 16.34 -9.22 5.57
N THR A 735 17.02 -9.65 6.63
CA THR A 735 17.08 -8.90 7.89
C THR A 735 18.49 -8.95 8.50
N LYS A 736 18.76 -8.03 9.39
CA LYS A 736 19.99 -8.06 10.20
C LYS A 736 20.07 -9.31 11.10
N MET A 737 18.93 -9.91 11.43
CA MET A 737 18.88 -11.14 12.20
C MET A 737 19.41 -12.32 11.39
N ASP A 738 18.97 -12.44 10.12
CA ASP A 738 19.48 -13.43 9.18
C ASP A 738 20.98 -13.21 8.91
N GLU A 739 21.38 -11.95 8.73
CA GLU A 739 22.79 -11.59 8.53
C GLU A 739 23.67 -12.04 9.72
N ALA A 740 23.25 -11.73 10.94
CA ALA A 740 24.00 -12.06 12.16
C ALA A 740 24.17 -13.60 12.31
N GLU A 741 23.10 -14.36 12.08
CA GLU A 741 23.15 -15.82 12.18
C GLU A 741 24.00 -16.43 11.08
N LEU A 742 23.86 -15.99 9.82
CA LEU A 742 24.70 -16.45 8.71
C LEU A 742 26.20 -16.15 8.92
N LYS A 743 26.53 -15.03 9.56
CA LYS A 743 27.89 -14.69 9.97
C LYS A 743 28.41 -15.65 11.05
N SER A 744 27.57 -15.92 12.07
CA SER A 744 27.93 -16.85 13.16
C SER A 744 28.16 -18.28 12.68
N GLU A 745 27.41 -18.71 11.68
CA GLU A 745 27.52 -20.02 11.02
C GLU A 745 28.68 -20.11 10.02
N GLY A 746 29.36 -19.00 9.72
CA GLY A 746 30.48 -18.97 8.75
C GLY A 746 30.04 -18.97 7.28
N VAL A 747 28.73 -18.84 6.97
CA VAL A 747 28.22 -18.83 5.58
C VAL A 747 28.74 -17.63 4.80
N TYR A 748 28.97 -16.51 5.46
CA TYR A 748 29.55 -15.31 4.84
C TYR A 748 30.96 -15.53 4.30
N SER A 749 31.74 -16.44 4.90
CA SER A 749 33.07 -16.83 4.37
C SER A 749 32.94 -17.53 3.02
N GLN A 750 31.89 -18.30 2.82
CA GLN A 750 31.60 -18.99 1.55
C GLN A 750 31.21 -17.97 0.48
N PHE A 751 30.41 -16.98 0.82
CA PHE A 751 30.04 -15.88 -0.07
C PHE A 751 31.27 -15.04 -0.49
N GLY A 752 32.13 -14.73 0.47
CA GLY A 752 33.40 -14.04 0.19
C GLY A 752 34.31 -14.84 -0.73
N ALA A 753 34.46 -16.15 -0.50
CA ALA A 753 35.24 -17.03 -1.36
C ALA A 753 34.69 -17.12 -2.80
N ALA A 754 33.38 -17.06 -2.96
CA ALA A 754 32.71 -17.01 -4.26
C ALA A 754 32.84 -15.64 -4.97
N GLY A 755 33.40 -14.61 -4.30
CA GLY A 755 33.52 -13.25 -4.84
C GLY A 755 32.22 -12.46 -4.81
N ALA A 756 31.28 -12.81 -3.93
CA ALA A 756 29.99 -12.14 -3.83
C ALA A 756 30.13 -10.70 -3.31
N ARG A 757 29.34 -9.80 -3.90
CA ARG A 757 29.05 -8.49 -3.34
C ARG A 757 27.88 -8.61 -2.37
N ILE A 758 28.12 -8.31 -1.12
CA ILE A 758 27.13 -8.38 -0.07
C ILE A 758 26.62 -6.97 0.24
N GLU A 759 25.30 -6.80 0.15
CA GLU A 759 24.60 -5.57 0.45
C GLU A 759 24.07 -5.60 1.91
N ILE A 760 23.75 -4.43 2.44
CA ILE A 760 23.08 -4.35 3.74
C ILE A 760 21.69 -5.00 3.67
N PRO A 761 21.14 -5.48 4.80
CA PRO A 761 19.78 -6.04 4.84
C PRO A 761 18.74 -5.09 4.26
N GLY A 762 17.94 -5.58 3.32
CA GLY A 762 16.89 -4.80 2.66
C GLY A 762 16.55 -5.29 1.26
N CYS A 763 15.80 -4.46 0.51
CA CYS A 763 15.32 -4.82 -0.83
C CYS A 763 16.39 -4.73 -1.92
N SER A 764 17.34 -3.79 -1.80
CA SER A 764 18.46 -3.62 -2.73
C SER A 764 18.03 -3.68 -4.21
N LEU A 765 18.63 -4.57 -5.03
CA LEU A 765 18.34 -4.70 -6.47
C LEU A 765 16.88 -5.08 -6.75
N CYS A 766 16.20 -5.78 -5.85
CA CYS A 766 14.81 -6.16 -6.05
C CYS A 766 13.88 -4.96 -6.27
N MET A 767 14.15 -3.84 -5.59
CA MET A 767 13.42 -2.57 -5.80
C MET A 767 13.85 -1.84 -7.07
N GLY A 768 15.13 -1.93 -7.47
CA GLY A 768 15.66 -1.31 -8.67
C GLY A 768 15.85 0.20 -8.63
N ASN A 769 15.79 0.83 -7.45
CA ASN A 769 15.96 2.28 -7.30
C ASN A 769 17.29 2.71 -6.72
N GLN A 770 18.08 1.80 -6.18
CA GLN A 770 19.35 2.07 -5.52
C GLN A 770 20.52 1.39 -6.24
N ALA A 771 20.68 0.07 -6.09
CA ALA A 771 21.66 -0.70 -6.84
C ALA A 771 21.04 -1.24 -8.14
N ARG A 772 21.85 -1.38 -9.19
CA ARG A 772 21.43 -1.92 -10.49
C ARG A 772 22.46 -2.87 -11.05
N VAL A 773 21.98 -3.86 -11.81
CA VAL A 773 22.82 -4.70 -12.66
C VAL A 773 23.31 -3.90 -13.86
N ARG A 774 24.30 -4.43 -14.57
CA ARG A 774 24.83 -3.87 -15.82
C ARG A 774 23.72 -3.82 -16.87
N ASP A 775 23.74 -2.78 -17.70
CA ASP A 775 22.81 -2.63 -18.83
C ASP A 775 22.88 -3.85 -19.78
N ASN A 776 21.71 -4.29 -20.23
CA ASN A 776 21.51 -5.47 -21.06
C ASN A 776 22.05 -6.80 -20.49
N ALA A 777 22.29 -6.87 -19.18
CA ALA A 777 22.71 -8.10 -18.53
C ALA A 777 21.60 -9.15 -18.55
N VAL A 778 21.99 -10.42 -18.70
CA VAL A 778 21.12 -11.55 -18.39
C VAL A 778 21.31 -11.92 -16.92
N VAL A 779 20.23 -11.87 -16.15
CA VAL A 779 20.27 -11.98 -14.69
C VAL A 779 19.45 -13.18 -14.24
N PHE A 780 19.99 -13.95 -13.29
CA PHE A 780 19.20 -14.89 -12.52
C PHE A 780 18.92 -14.31 -11.11
N SER A 781 17.67 -14.32 -10.68
CA SER A 781 17.30 -13.63 -9.43
C SER A 781 16.33 -14.43 -8.57
N THR A 782 16.45 -14.27 -7.26
CA THR A 782 15.44 -14.71 -6.29
C THR A 782 14.43 -13.61 -5.95
N SER A 783 14.45 -12.48 -6.66
CA SER A 783 13.49 -11.39 -6.45
C SER A 783 12.06 -11.82 -6.79
N THR A 784 11.11 -10.96 -6.44
CA THR A 784 9.68 -11.21 -6.69
C THR A 784 9.25 -10.78 -8.09
N ARG A 785 9.92 -9.76 -8.65
CA ARG A 785 9.53 -9.08 -9.90
C ARG A 785 10.69 -8.98 -10.88
N ASN A 786 10.39 -9.15 -12.15
CA ASN A 786 11.36 -9.03 -13.24
C ASN A 786 10.85 -8.17 -14.41
N PHE A 787 10.02 -7.17 -14.15
CA PHE A 787 9.53 -6.26 -15.18
C PHE A 787 10.68 -5.55 -15.92
N ASP A 788 10.41 -5.11 -17.15
CA ASP A 788 11.35 -4.41 -17.99
C ASP A 788 12.06 -3.26 -17.26
N ASN A 789 13.36 -3.20 -17.42
CA ASN A 789 14.24 -2.15 -16.90
C ASN A 789 14.24 -1.99 -15.35
N ARG A 790 13.61 -2.93 -14.61
CA ARG A 790 13.52 -2.84 -13.15
C ARG A 790 14.89 -2.99 -12.47
N MET A 791 15.65 -4.03 -12.78
CA MET A 791 16.96 -4.28 -12.16
C MET A 791 18.10 -3.60 -12.88
N GLY A 792 17.94 -3.25 -14.16
CA GLY A 792 18.92 -2.57 -15.02
C GLY A 792 18.29 -2.25 -16.37
N MET A 793 18.86 -1.30 -17.09
CA MET A 793 18.38 -0.92 -18.43
C MET A 793 18.59 -2.08 -19.41
N GLY A 794 17.51 -2.53 -20.06
CA GLY A 794 17.54 -3.65 -21.01
C GLY A 794 17.88 -5.01 -20.40
N ALA A 795 17.95 -5.12 -19.06
CA ALA A 795 18.29 -6.37 -18.41
C ALA A 795 17.18 -7.42 -18.63
N GLN A 796 17.59 -8.67 -18.86
CA GLN A 796 16.72 -9.83 -19.01
C GLN A 796 16.81 -10.68 -17.75
N VAL A 797 15.74 -10.74 -16.95
CA VAL A 797 15.78 -11.28 -15.60
C VAL A 797 14.94 -12.53 -15.47
N TYR A 798 15.56 -13.67 -15.16
CA TYR A 798 14.90 -14.89 -14.71
C TYR A 798 14.60 -14.84 -13.21
N LEU A 799 13.49 -15.44 -12.78
CA LEU A 799 13.18 -15.64 -11.36
C LEU A 799 13.15 -17.13 -11.03
N GLY A 800 13.89 -17.52 -10.00
CA GLY A 800 13.96 -18.92 -9.55
C GLY A 800 14.52 -19.08 -8.14
N SER A 801 14.86 -20.31 -7.79
CA SER A 801 15.35 -20.68 -6.45
C SER A 801 16.78 -20.22 -6.18
N ALA A 802 17.15 -20.10 -4.91
CA ALA A 802 18.51 -19.81 -4.49
C ALA A 802 19.50 -20.94 -4.83
N GLU A 803 19.03 -22.16 -4.82
CA GLU A 803 19.77 -23.35 -5.22
C GLU A 803 20.16 -23.31 -6.71
N LEU A 804 19.19 -22.96 -7.57
CA LEU A 804 19.45 -22.79 -8.99
C LEU A 804 20.30 -21.55 -9.26
N ALA A 805 20.10 -20.47 -8.50
CA ALA A 805 20.93 -19.26 -8.54
C ALA A 805 22.41 -19.57 -8.28
N ALA A 806 22.69 -20.43 -7.29
CA ALA A 806 24.06 -20.89 -6.99
C ALA A 806 24.68 -21.62 -8.17
N VAL A 807 23.94 -22.56 -8.77
CA VAL A 807 24.44 -23.30 -9.95
C VAL A 807 24.65 -22.37 -11.15
N CYS A 808 23.75 -21.42 -11.39
CA CYS A 808 23.92 -20.41 -12.43
C CYS A 808 25.14 -19.53 -12.18
N ALA A 809 25.41 -19.16 -10.93
CA ALA A 809 26.61 -18.38 -10.58
C ALA A 809 27.90 -19.18 -10.87
N MET A 810 27.93 -20.45 -10.52
CA MET A 810 29.05 -21.36 -10.75
C MET A 810 29.35 -21.59 -12.23
N LEU A 811 28.30 -21.70 -13.05
CA LEU A 811 28.44 -22.05 -14.47
C LEU A 811 28.48 -20.83 -15.42
N GLY A 812 28.02 -19.64 -14.96
CA GLY A 812 27.80 -18.47 -15.81
C GLY A 812 26.72 -18.69 -16.87
N ARG A 813 25.88 -19.68 -16.69
CA ARG A 813 24.77 -20.05 -17.57
C ARG A 813 23.70 -20.85 -16.84
N LEU A 814 22.56 -21.04 -17.48
CA LEU A 814 21.58 -22.05 -17.02
C LEU A 814 22.18 -23.45 -17.12
N PRO A 815 22.05 -24.31 -16.09
CA PRO A 815 22.45 -25.72 -16.17
C PRO A 815 21.49 -26.52 -17.05
N SER A 816 21.92 -27.70 -17.52
CA SER A 816 20.96 -28.72 -17.94
C SER A 816 20.20 -29.27 -16.72
N VAL A 817 19.06 -29.92 -16.95
CA VAL A 817 18.29 -30.55 -15.86
C VAL A 817 19.16 -31.57 -15.14
N ASP A 818 19.89 -32.41 -15.90
CA ASP A 818 20.79 -33.42 -15.33
C ASP A 818 21.93 -32.83 -14.50
N GLU A 819 22.54 -31.73 -14.97
CA GLU A 819 23.58 -31.01 -14.20
C GLU A 819 22.99 -30.49 -12.88
N TYR A 820 21.84 -29.84 -12.91
CA TYR A 820 21.17 -29.33 -11.71
C TYR A 820 20.82 -30.45 -10.74
N MET A 821 20.15 -31.48 -11.21
CA MET A 821 19.71 -32.62 -10.38
C MET A 821 20.85 -33.46 -9.84
N LYS A 822 22.03 -33.39 -10.46
CA LYS A 822 23.26 -34.01 -9.95
C LYS A 822 23.93 -33.16 -8.87
N ILE A 823 24.01 -31.82 -9.08
CA ILE A 823 24.76 -30.92 -8.20
C ILE A 823 23.98 -30.65 -6.92
N VAL A 824 22.74 -30.16 -7.02
CA VAL A 824 22.01 -29.63 -5.87
C VAL A 824 21.66 -30.72 -4.85
N PRO A 825 21.03 -31.85 -5.20
CA PRO A 825 20.79 -32.89 -4.23
C PRO A 825 22.07 -33.42 -3.56
N ALA A 826 23.17 -33.55 -4.30
CA ALA A 826 24.44 -34.03 -3.74
C ALA A 826 25.06 -33.04 -2.75
N LYS A 827 25.01 -31.71 -3.04
CA LYS A 827 25.56 -30.65 -2.16
C LYS A 827 24.74 -30.45 -0.89
N LEU A 828 23.43 -30.71 -0.95
CA LEU A 828 22.52 -30.55 0.17
C LEU A 828 22.31 -31.80 0.99
N ALA A 829 22.65 -33.01 0.45
CA ALA A 829 22.41 -34.29 1.09
C ALA A 829 22.88 -34.33 2.54
N GLY A 830 21.97 -34.69 3.46
CA GLY A 830 22.21 -34.79 4.90
C GLY A 830 22.34 -33.45 5.63
N LYS A 831 22.18 -32.33 4.93
CA LYS A 831 22.21 -30.95 5.49
C LYS A 831 20.85 -30.31 5.51
N GLU A 832 19.83 -30.91 4.92
CA GLU A 832 18.51 -30.26 4.67
C GLU A 832 17.87 -29.79 5.97
N SER A 833 17.96 -30.58 7.03
CA SER A 833 17.40 -30.23 8.34
C SER A 833 18.08 -29.01 9.01
N GLN A 834 19.33 -28.73 8.64
CA GLN A 834 20.08 -27.56 9.12
C GLN A 834 19.85 -26.36 8.20
N ILE A 835 19.86 -26.57 6.89
CA ILE A 835 19.66 -25.53 5.87
C ILE A 835 18.27 -24.89 6.04
N TYR A 836 17.22 -25.72 6.06
CA TYR A 836 15.84 -25.28 6.15
C TYR A 836 15.31 -25.19 7.58
N LYS A 837 16.20 -25.06 8.57
CA LYS A 837 15.87 -24.63 9.92
C LYS A 837 15.79 -23.11 9.96
N TYR A 838 14.67 -22.58 10.35
CA TYR A 838 14.45 -21.13 10.39
C TYR A 838 14.87 -20.52 11.74
N LEU A 839 14.84 -19.17 11.83
CA LEU A 839 15.24 -18.46 13.03
C LEU A 839 14.22 -18.68 14.16
N ASN A 840 14.58 -19.48 15.12
CA ASN A 840 13.84 -19.74 16.35
C ASN A 840 14.55 -19.06 17.53
N PHE A 841 14.28 -17.78 17.73
CA PHE A 841 14.98 -16.92 18.69
C PHE A 841 14.92 -17.44 20.12
N ASN A 842 13.83 -18.10 20.52
CA ASN A 842 13.69 -18.73 21.82
C ASN A 842 14.59 -19.97 22.03
N LEU A 843 15.19 -20.49 20.97
CA LEU A 843 16.14 -21.62 21.00
C LEU A 843 17.60 -21.17 20.88
N ILE A 844 17.84 -19.90 20.60
CA ILE A 844 19.19 -19.31 20.56
C ILE A 844 19.56 -18.86 21.97
N GLN A 845 20.61 -19.48 22.53
CA GLN A 845 21.03 -19.17 23.89
C GLN A 845 21.48 -17.70 24.03
N ASN A 846 20.87 -16.97 24.98
CA ASN A 846 21.16 -15.55 25.24
C ASN A 846 20.99 -14.68 23.99
N TYR A 847 19.96 -14.95 23.20
CA TYR A 847 19.69 -14.18 21.99
C TYR A 847 19.60 -12.69 22.29
N LYS A 848 20.37 -11.90 21.54
CA LYS A 848 20.31 -10.44 21.53
C LYS A 848 20.13 -9.97 20.10
N LEU A 849 19.30 -8.98 19.91
CA LEU A 849 19.12 -8.36 18.61
C LEU A 849 20.39 -7.57 18.25
N ALA A 850 20.94 -7.86 17.08
CA ALA A 850 22.16 -7.25 16.56
C ALA A 850 22.00 -5.73 16.27
#